data_2c7d40e41b1b43dc64e489f414c1a591
#
_entry.id   2c7d40e41b1b43dc64e489f414c1a591
#
_cell.length_a   1.000
_cell.length_b   1.000
_cell.length_c   1.000
_cell.angle_alpha   90.00
_cell.angle_beta   90.00
_cell.angle_gamma   90.00
#
_symmetry.space_group_name_H-M   'P 1'
#
loop_
_entity.id
_entity.type
_entity.pdbx_description
1 polymer ?
#
loop_
_entity_poly.entity_id
_entity_poly.type
_entity_poly.pdbx_seq_one_letter_code
_entity_poly.pdbx_strand_id
1 'polypeptide(L)'
;MQIFRNLKPYWKSVIIIALLLVLQAYCDLSLPDYTSKLIDTGIQNYGIENCSPKQIPEKAYNVIDGFMDDDEKAVWEKYYKDGSDGYYYLTEDGEEHIEEVDSACMKGLMMYYYPYQMVNSDEDNAIKAGLDKMGITLDEMPEEMWAQIGEQMKPTVDGMLDSMGEDYMESTAIACTRICYDSFGYDYKAGQMSYLKWAAVKMLGMSLLMAAAAVLIGLVASRVAASVACGLREKVFNKVIAFSDAEINKFSTASLITRSTNDVQQIQMVTVMMLRMVLYAPILSIGGIVKVVENGAGMGWVIFIGIAAVVILMGTLMVIAMPKFKVMQTLVDRVNLVSREILTGLPVIRAFGREEREEERFDEANKDLTKNTLFVNRVMTFAMPILMFIMYAISILIEWVAAHKIDAGVLQVGSMTAFITYTMLIIMSFLMLSMMSVMLPRASVAADRIQEIIDTDVTVQDAAGAKKLEAPRGVVKYDNVAFAYPGADENVLENISFEAKPGQTTAIIGSTGCGKSTLVQLLPRFYDVTEGSITIDGQDIRDLTMESVRQNIGFVPQKGILFSGTIASNIRFGAPDASDEDVKLAAKIAQASDFIDEKEHGYDSAVAQGGGNVSGGQKQRLAIARAIARKPKILIFDDSFSALDFKTDVAVRKALGEHVNDSTVFIVAQRVSTILSADQILVLDEGTIVGKGTHKELMQTCEEYRQIAESQLSPSEIAASLGTTPEEKALGEADLTDTDLIKDESVDTDSERQV
;
A
#
# COMPACT_ATOMS: atom_id res chain seq x y z
N MET A 1 -7.07 -7.67 -9.54
CA MET A 1 -8.48 -7.98 -9.18
C MET A 1 -8.78 -7.90 -7.68
N GLN A 2 -7.88 -8.27 -6.80
CA GLN A 2 -8.11 -8.29 -5.34
C GLN A 2 -8.31 -6.90 -4.72
N ILE A 3 -7.61 -5.87 -5.20
CA ILE A 3 -7.78 -4.48 -4.71
C ILE A 3 -9.24 -4.03 -4.89
N PHE A 4 -9.85 -4.32 -6.04
CA PHE A 4 -11.26 -3.98 -6.30
C PHE A 4 -12.23 -4.76 -5.40
N ARG A 5 -11.91 -6.01 -5.03
CA ARG A 5 -12.72 -6.81 -4.09
C ARG A 5 -12.78 -6.17 -2.71
N ASN A 6 -11.69 -5.58 -2.26
CA ASN A 6 -11.61 -4.88 -0.98
C ASN A 6 -12.36 -3.54 -0.96
N LEU A 7 -12.68 -2.95 -2.14
CA LEU A 7 -13.51 -1.75 -2.26
C LEU A 7 -15.01 -2.03 -2.25
N LYS A 8 -15.43 -3.29 -2.51
CA LYS A 8 -16.84 -3.66 -2.59
C LYS A 8 -17.69 -3.22 -1.37
N PRO A 9 -17.22 -3.31 -0.11
CA PRO A 9 -17.98 -2.81 1.04
C PRO A 9 -18.21 -1.30 1.03
N TYR A 10 -17.36 -0.54 0.33
CA TYR A 10 -17.35 0.94 0.31
C TYR A 10 -17.97 1.53 -0.96
N TRP A 11 -18.79 0.76 -1.70
CA TRP A 11 -19.35 1.14 -2.99
C TRP A 11 -20.09 2.48 -2.96
N LYS A 12 -20.78 2.81 -1.86
CA LYS A 12 -21.47 4.11 -1.69
C LYS A 12 -20.48 5.28 -1.72
N SER A 13 -19.36 5.16 -1.03
CA SER A 13 -18.31 6.17 -1.03
C SER A 13 -17.62 6.29 -2.39
N VAL A 14 -17.46 5.18 -3.11
CA VAL A 14 -16.90 5.18 -4.47
C VAL A 14 -17.82 5.93 -5.43
N ILE A 15 -19.14 5.76 -5.33
CA ILE A 15 -20.12 6.51 -6.13
C ILE A 15 -20.06 8.02 -5.80
N ILE A 16 -19.99 8.38 -4.52
CA ILE A 16 -19.86 9.79 -4.11
C ILE A 16 -18.58 10.39 -4.70
N ILE A 17 -17.46 9.68 -4.65
CA ILE A 17 -16.20 10.13 -5.27
C ILE A 17 -16.39 10.30 -6.78
N ALA A 18 -17.01 9.34 -7.47
CA ALA A 18 -17.25 9.44 -8.91
C ALA A 18 -18.09 10.65 -9.29
N LEU A 19 -19.17 10.93 -8.56
CA LEU A 19 -20.01 12.12 -8.78
C LEU A 19 -19.24 13.43 -8.54
N LEU A 20 -18.44 13.49 -7.47
CA LEU A 20 -17.59 14.65 -7.19
C LEU A 20 -16.49 14.82 -8.25
N LEU A 21 -15.93 13.74 -8.79
CA LEU A 21 -14.96 13.80 -9.87
C LEU A 21 -15.57 14.29 -11.19
N VAL A 22 -16.82 13.91 -11.48
CA VAL A 22 -17.56 14.48 -12.63
C VAL A 22 -17.79 15.98 -12.43
N LEU A 23 -18.20 16.40 -11.24
CA LEU A 23 -18.35 17.81 -10.91
C LEU A 23 -17.02 18.57 -11.04
N GLN A 24 -15.93 18.00 -10.52
CA GLN A 24 -14.60 18.59 -10.65
C GLN A 24 -14.20 18.72 -12.12
N ALA A 25 -14.35 17.66 -12.92
CA ALA A 25 -14.01 17.67 -14.34
C ALA A 25 -14.87 18.67 -15.13
N TYR A 26 -16.15 18.78 -14.79
CA TYR A 26 -17.03 19.82 -15.38
C TYR A 26 -16.49 21.24 -15.09
N CYS A 27 -16.10 21.52 -13.85
CA CYS A 27 -15.51 22.82 -13.51
C CYS A 27 -14.18 23.05 -14.26
N ASP A 28 -13.30 22.04 -14.32
CA ASP A 28 -12.02 22.13 -15.02
C ASP A 28 -12.18 22.40 -16.52
N LEU A 29 -13.18 21.76 -17.15
CA LEU A 29 -13.47 21.91 -18.58
C LEU A 29 -14.27 23.19 -18.90
N SER A 30 -14.97 23.76 -17.93
CA SER A 30 -15.71 25.02 -18.14
C SER A 30 -14.82 26.25 -18.04
N LEU A 31 -13.69 26.19 -17.31
CA LEU A 31 -12.79 27.34 -17.16
C LEU A 31 -12.17 27.82 -18.49
N PRO A 32 -11.68 26.93 -19.40
CA PRO A 32 -11.22 27.34 -20.72
C PRO A 32 -12.33 28.01 -21.57
N ASP A 33 -13.58 27.51 -21.49
CA ASP A 33 -14.73 28.14 -22.19
C ASP A 33 -14.97 29.57 -21.70
N TYR A 34 -14.94 29.78 -20.36
CA TYR A 34 -15.04 31.12 -19.80
C TYR A 34 -13.87 32.03 -20.17
N THR A 35 -12.65 31.44 -20.30
CA THR A 35 -11.46 32.19 -20.74
C THR A 35 -11.60 32.61 -22.20
N SER A 36 -12.09 31.73 -23.08
CA SER A 36 -12.40 32.04 -24.47
C SER A 36 -13.40 33.21 -24.55
N LYS A 37 -14.54 33.10 -23.89
CA LYS A 37 -15.56 34.13 -23.85
C LYS A 37 -15.06 35.46 -23.28
N LEU A 38 -14.20 35.43 -22.28
CA LEU A 38 -13.60 36.62 -21.70
C LEU A 38 -12.69 37.33 -22.72
N ILE A 39 -11.97 36.60 -23.57
CA ILE A 39 -11.12 37.14 -24.62
C ILE A 39 -11.99 37.64 -25.78
N ASP A 40 -12.86 36.81 -26.33
CA ASP A 40 -13.62 37.11 -27.53
C ASP A 40 -14.69 38.17 -27.25
N THR A 41 -15.61 37.90 -26.33
CA THR A 41 -16.70 38.84 -25.98
C THR A 41 -16.18 40.00 -25.13
N GLY A 42 -15.39 39.67 -24.06
CA GLY A 42 -15.01 40.72 -23.09
C GLY A 42 -13.96 41.68 -23.59
N ILE A 43 -12.96 41.23 -24.35
CA ILE A 43 -11.82 42.06 -24.81
C ILE A 43 -12.02 42.47 -26.27
N GLN A 44 -12.18 41.51 -27.20
CA GLN A 44 -12.27 41.82 -28.64
C GLN A 44 -13.57 42.56 -29.00
N ASN A 45 -14.69 42.05 -28.45
CA ASN A 45 -16.02 42.62 -28.73
C ASN A 45 -16.44 43.67 -27.69
N TYR A 46 -15.53 44.15 -26.81
CA TYR A 46 -15.78 45.22 -25.86
C TYR A 46 -16.97 44.95 -24.92
N GLY A 47 -17.29 43.71 -24.61
CA GLY A 47 -18.37 43.31 -23.74
C GLY A 47 -19.76 43.30 -24.42
N ILE A 48 -19.80 43.43 -25.74
CA ILE A 48 -21.02 43.28 -26.55
C ILE A 48 -21.20 41.78 -26.78
N GLU A 49 -22.29 41.23 -26.24
CA GLU A 49 -22.58 39.80 -26.30
C GLU A 49 -23.27 39.36 -27.59
N ASN A 50 -24.12 40.26 -28.14
CA ASN A 50 -25.00 39.97 -29.27
C ASN A 50 -24.77 40.95 -30.40
N CYS A 51 -24.98 40.56 -31.63
CA CYS A 51 -24.83 41.45 -32.77
C CYS A 51 -26.01 42.46 -32.92
N SER A 52 -27.17 42.15 -32.35
CA SER A 52 -28.34 43.04 -32.34
C SER A 52 -28.11 44.24 -31.45
N PRO A 53 -28.07 45.48 -31.97
CA PRO A 53 -27.87 46.66 -31.14
C PRO A 53 -29.10 46.93 -30.25
N LYS A 54 -28.85 47.24 -28.96
CA LYS A 54 -29.93 47.62 -28.02
C LYS A 54 -30.65 48.91 -28.42
N GLN A 55 -29.93 49.77 -29.13
CA GLN A 55 -30.41 51.05 -29.63
C GLN A 55 -29.76 51.31 -30.98
N ILE A 56 -30.54 51.76 -31.98
CA ILE A 56 -30.08 52.01 -33.33
C ILE A 56 -30.72 53.33 -33.84
N PRO A 57 -29.97 54.20 -34.54
CA PRO A 57 -30.51 55.38 -35.16
C PRO A 57 -31.56 55.04 -36.23
N GLU A 58 -32.65 55.81 -36.30
CA GLU A 58 -33.76 55.61 -37.24
C GLU A 58 -33.29 55.50 -38.68
N LYS A 59 -32.35 56.32 -39.12
CA LYS A 59 -31.74 56.23 -40.45
C LYS A 59 -31.06 54.83 -40.70
N ALA A 60 -30.25 54.39 -39.75
CA ALA A 60 -29.59 53.10 -39.87
C ALA A 60 -30.61 51.95 -39.84
N TYR A 61 -31.64 52.04 -39.00
CA TYR A 61 -32.71 51.05 -38.90
C TYR A 61 -33.40 50.84 -40.25
N ASN A 62 -33.80 51.93 -40.91
CA ASN A 62 -34.52 51.94 -42.21
C ASN A 62 -33.69 51.43 -43.35
N VAL A 63 -32.36 51.72 -43.37
CA VAL A 63 -31.44 51.22 -44.40
C VAL A 63 -31.17 49.73 -44.20
N ILE A 64 -30.98 49.29 -42.98
CA ILE A 64 -30.75 47.86 -42.62
C ILE A 64 -32.00 47.03 -42.97
N ASP A 65 -33.18 47.52 -42.65
CA ASP A 65 -34.47 46.93 -43.02
C ASP A 65 -34.58 46.76 -44.56
N GLY A 66 -34.07 47.72 -45.35
CA GLY A 66 -34.02 47.65 -46.81
C GLY A 66 -33.11 46.53 -47.34
N PHE A 67 -32.18 46.01 -46.59
CA PHE A 67 -31.25 44.92 -46.95
C PHE A 67 -31.73 43.55 -46.54
N MET A 68 -32.76 43.44 -45.71
CA MET A 68 -33.31 42.19 -45.20
C MET A 68 -34.31 41.56 -46.14
N ASP A 69 -34.42 40.24 -46.09
CA ASP A 69 -35.45 39.47 -46.75
C ASP A 69 -36.77 39.55 -45.96
N ASP A 70 -37.94 39.20 -46.57
CA ASP A 70 -39.25 39.37 -45.96
C ASP A 70 -39.42 38.68 -44.60
N ASP A 71 -38.81 37.53 -44.39
CA ASP A 71 -38.82 36.78 -43.13
C ASP A 71 -37.97 37.48 -42.06
N GLU A 72 -36.80 38.00 -42.44
CA GLU A 72 -35.87 38.73 -41.57
C GLU A 72 -36.48 40.04 -41.11
N LYS A 73 -37.18 40.78 -42.02
CA LYS A 73 -37.94 42.01 -41.72
C LYS A 73 -39.04 41.79 -40.72
N ALA A 74 -39.76 40.70 -40.84
CA ALA A 74 -40.84 40.39 -39.90
C ALA A 74 -40.32 40.22 -38.46
N VAL A 75 -39.13 39.66 -38.29
CA VAL A 75 -38.44 39.51 -36.99
C VAL A 75 -37.93 40.88 -36.51
N TRP A 76 -37.31 41.65 -37.39
CA TRP A 76 -36.76 42.99 -37.10
C TRP A 76 -37.83 43.95 -36.63
N GLU A 77 -38.94 44.12 -37.38
CA GLU A 77 -40.08 44.95 -37.02
C GLU A 77 -40.82 44.50 -35.74
N LYS A 78 -40.86 43.21 -35.49
CA LYS A 78 -41.51 42.63 -34.31
C LYS A 78 -40.79 43.00 -33.02
N TYR A 79 -39.47 42.96 -33.03
CA TYR A 79 -38.66 43.07 -31.81
C TYR A 79 -38.04 44.46 -31.57
N TYR A 80 -38.10 45.38 -32.56
CA TYR A 80 -37.69 46.79 -32.38
C TYR A 80 -38.88 47.73 -32.36
N LYS A 81 -38.81 48.75 -31.50
CA LYS A 81 -39.86 49.80 -31.38
C LYS A 81 -39.26 51.19 -31.48
N ASP A 82 -39.98 52.12 -32.17
CA ASP A 82 -39.63 53.50 -32.26
C ASP A 82 -39.73 54.15 -30.87
N GLY A 83 -38.64 54.82 -30.42
CA GLY A 83 -38.55 55.59 -29.18
C GLY A 83 -39.01 57.02 -29.24
N SER A 84 -39.47 57.54 -30.40
CA SER A 84 -39.92 58.94 -30.64
C SER A 84 -38.79 59.99 -30.41
N ASP A 85 -37.55 59.57 -30.22
CA ASP A 85 -36.33 60.37 -30.02
C ASP A 85 -35.31 60.21 -31.17
N GLY A 86 -35.75 59.60 -32.28
CA GLY A 86 -34.91 59.31 -33.45
C GLY A 86 -34.09 57.99 -33.35
N TYR A 87 -34.45 57.12 -32.41
CA TYR A 87 -33.84 55.80 -32.21
C TYR A 87 -34.89 54.72 -32.10
N TYR A 88 -34.54 53.51 -32.60
CA TYR A 88 -35.26 52.29 -32.36
C TYR A 88 -34.59 51.53 -31.23
N TYR A 89 -35.40 50.91 -30.36
CA TYR A 89 -34.96 50.16 -29.20
C TYR A 89 -35.38 48.71 -29.28
N LEU A 90 -34.47 47.81 -28.96
CA LEU A 90 -34.77 46.41 -28.79
C LEU A 90 -35.73 46.22 -27.60
N THR A 91 -36.80 45.46 -27.79
CA THR A 91 -37.79 45.19 -26.74
C THR A 91 -37.35 44.15 -25.75
N GLU A 92 -37.92 44.07 -24.54
CA GLU A 92 -37.67 43.02 -23.58
C GLU A 92 -37.95 41.62 -24.17
N ASP A 93 -39.03 41.50 -24.99
CA ASP A 93 -39.36 40.24 -25.72
C ASP A 93 -38.29 39.93 -26.77
N GLY A 94 -37.66 40.92 -27.38
CA GLY A 94 -36.51 40.74 -28.28
C GLY A 94 -35.24 40.30 -27.53
N GLU A 95 -35.02 40.79 -26.30
CA GLU A 95 -33.90 40.30 -25.44
C GLU A 95 -34.12 38.84 -25.02
N GLU A 96 -35.35 38.36 -24.84
CA GLU A 96 -35.65 36.93 -24.57
C GLU A 96 -35.49 36.03 -25.80
N HIS A 97 -35.66 36.58 -27.00
CA HIS A 97 -35.52 35.85 -28.29
C HIS A 97 -34.29 36.31 -29.09
N ILE A 98 -33.21 36.65 -28.41
CA ILE A 98 -32.05 37.33 -28.98
C ILE A 98 -31.38 36.55 -30.11
N GLU A 99 -31.34 35.22 -30.03
CA GLU A 99 -30.76 34.36 -31.10
C GLU A 99 -31.53 34.49 -32.42
N GLU A 100 -32.87 34.65 -32.37
CA GLU A 100 -33.72 34.85 -33.53
C GLU A 100 -33.48 36.26 -34.15
N VAL A 101 -33.31 37.27 -33.27
CA VAL A 101 -33.04 38.66 -33.69
C VAL A 101 -31.63 38.78 -34.27
N ASP A 102 -30.61 38.16 -33.63
CA ASP A 102 -29.23 38.16 -34.11
C ASP A 102 -29.12 37.50 -35.51
N SER A 103 -29.78 36.38 -35.70
CA SER A 103 -29.79 35.69 -37.00
C SER A 103 -30.41 36.56 -38.10
N ALA A 104 -31.51 37.26 -37.79
CA ALA A 104 -32.22 38.13 -38.75
C ALA A 104 -31.43 39.42 -39.10
N CYS A 105 -30.78 40.05 -38.09
CA CYS A 105 -30.14 41.33 -38.31
C CYS A 105 -28.69 41.27 -38.80
N MET A 106 -28.00 40.12 -38.64
CA MET A 106 -26.57 39.96 -38.90
C MET A 106 -26.17 40.42 -40.31
N LYS A 107 -26.85 39.92 -41.32
CA LYS A 107 -26.59 40.25 -42.73
C LYS A 107 -26.80 41.75 -43.01
N GLY A 108 -27.93 42.28 -42.58
CA GLY A 108 -28.29 43.70 -42.77
C GLY A 108 -27.31 44.65 -42.09
N LEU A 109 -26.91 44.35 -40.85
CA LEU A 109 -25.90 45.07 -40.12
C LEU A 109 -24.53 45.07 -40.80
N MET A 110 -24.10 43.92 -41.30
CA MET A 110 -22.85 43.79 -42.03
C MET A 110 -22.90 44.62 -43.31
N MET A 111 -23.98 44.56 -44.08
CA MET A 111 -24.16 45.34 -45.32
C MET A 111 -24.12 46.85 -45.08
N TYR A 112 -24.62 47.32 -43.93
CA TYR A 112 -24.65 48.76 -43.61
C TYR A 112 -23.33 49.25 -43.00
N TYR A 113 -22.74 48.54 -42.03
CA TYR A 113 -21.59 49.00 -41.28
C TYR A 113 -20.25 48.55 -41.82
N TYR A 114 -20.17 47.50 -42.63
CA TYR A 114 -18.91 47.06 -43.25
C TYR A 114 -18.27 48.14 -44.15
N PRO A 115 -19.00 48.94 -44.92
CA PRO A 115 -18.45 50.09 -45.63
C PRO A 115 -17.78 51.14 -44.71
N TYR A 116 -18.28 51.36 -43.49
CA TYR A 116 -17.60 52.22 -42.51
C TYR A 116 -16.22 51.67 -42.10
N GLN A 117 -16.13 50.38 -41.95
CA GLN A 117 -14.88 49.72 -41.63
C GLN A 117 -13.89 49.84 -42.80
N MET A 118 -14.36 49.67 -44.04
CA MET A 118 -13.54 49.83 -45.22
C MET A 118 -13.02 51.25 -45.44
N VAL A 119 -13.85 52.25 -45.20
CA VAL A 119 -13.48 53.67 -45.33
C VAL A 119 -12.50 54.11 -44.28
N ASN A 120 -12.60 53.57 -43.08
CA ASN A 120 -11.71 53.84 -41.94
C ASN A 120 -10.42 53.01 -41.96
N SER A 121 -10.29 52.06 -42.87
CA SER A 121 -9.02 51.32 -43.09
C SER A 121 -8.02 52.17 -43.86
N ASP A 122 -6.74 51.94 -43.64
CA ASP A 122 -5.64 52.67 -44.37
C ASP A 122 -5.52 52.27 -45.85
N GLU A 123 -6.38 51.38 -46.34
CA GLU A 123 -6.37 50.92 -47.73
C GLU A 123 -7.22 51.86 -48.63
N ASP A 124 -6.67 52.22 -49.78
CA ASP A 124 -7.39 52.92 -50.83
C ASP A 124 -8.44 51.99 -51.45
N ASN A 125 -9.70 52.21 -51.12
CA ASN A 125 -10.83 51.43 -51.68
C ASN A 125 -11.75 52.31 -52.55
N ALA A 126 -12.53 51.62 -53.38
CA ALA A 126 -13.42 52.29 -54.34
C ALA A 126 -14.51 53.13 -53.68
N ILE A 127 -14.98 52.74 -52.47
CA ILE A 127 -15.99 53.45 -51.73
C ILE A 127 -15.43 54.75 -51.21
N LYS A 128 -14.24 54.74 -50.58
CA LYS A 128 -13.54 55.93 -50.08
C LYS A 128 -13.24 56.90 -51.19
N ALA A 129 -12.68 56.41 -52.32
CA ALA A 129 -12.42 57.25 -53.50
C ALA A 129 -13.69 57.81 -54.14
N GLY A 130 -14.81 57.14 -54.06
CA GLY A 130 -16.12 57.62 -54.49
C GLY A 130 -16.67 58.75 -53.61
N LEU A 131 -16.60 58.57 -52.27
CA LEU A 131 -17.05 59.54 -51.28
C LEU A 131 -16.20 60.85 -51.34
N ASP A 132 -14.87 60.70 -51.46
CA ASP A 132 -13.96 61.85 -51.58
C ASP A 132 -14.25 62.70 -52.82
N LYS A 133 -14.61 62.02 -53.93
CA LYS A 133 -15.03 62.75 -55.14
C LYS A 133 -16.31 63.48 -55.04
N MET A 134 -17.25 63.02 -54.24
CA MET A 134 -18.54 63.62 -54.02
C MET A 134 -18.53 64.64 -52.87
N GLY A 135 -17.49 64.63 -52.02
CA GLY A 135 -17.32 65.51 -50.89
C GLY A 135 -18.37 65.26 -49.76
N ILE A 136 -18.84 64.03 -49.67
CA ILE A 136 -19.80 63.60 -48.64
C ILE A 136 -19.23 62.50 -47.78
N THR A 137 -19.74 62.40 -46.54
CA THR A 137 -19.44 61.29 -45.65
C THR A 137 -20.51 60.15 -45.75
N LEU A 138 -20.23 58.98 -45.24
CA LEU A 138 -21.20 57.88 -45.21
C LEU A 138 -22.48 58.29 -44.46
N ASP A 139 -22.35 59.07 -43.39
CA ASP A 139 -23.49 59.55 -42.59
C ASP A 139 -24.42 60.56 -43.37
N GLU A 140 -23.88 61.24 -44.34
CA GLU A 140 -24.61 62.23 -45.15
C GLU A 140 -25.19 61.57 -46.43
N MET A 141 -24.94 60.27 -46.65
CA MET A 141 -25.37 59.56 -47.85
C MET A 141 -26.94 59.41 -47.89
N PRO A 142 -27.57 59.64 -49.03
CA PRO A 142 -29.03 59.39 -49.20
C PRO A 142 -29.34 57.87 -49.20
N GLU A 143 -30.55 57.49 -48.77
CA GLU A 143 -31.01 56.09 -48.78
C GLU A 143 -30.96 55.40 -50.15
N GLU A 144 -31.22 56.14 -51.23
CA GLU A 144 -31.13 55.63 -52.60
C GLU A 144 -29.73 55.22 -53.00
N MET A 145 -28.70 55.86 -52.46
CA MET A 145 -27.28 55.44 -52.69
C MET A 145 -26.90 54.21 -51.85
N TRP A 146 -27.47 54.05 -50.66
CA TRP A 146 -27.30 52.89 -49.84
C TRP A 146 -27.82 51.63 -50.53
N ALA A 147 -28.97 51.69 -51.22
CA ALA A 147 -29.50 50.57 -51.99
C ALA A 147 -28.50 50.11 -53.09
N GLN A 148 -27.80 51.07 -53.76
CA GLN A 148 -26.77 50.72 -54.77
C GLN A 148 -25.51 50.07 -54.16
N ILE A 149 -25.09 50.56 -52.99
CA ILE A 149 -23.96 49.99 -52.26
C ILE A 149 -24.37 48.59 -51.76
N GLY A 150 -25.57 48.41 -51.29
CA GLY A 150 -26.10 47.12 -50.85
C GLY A 150 -26.08 46.06 -51.94
N GLU A 151 -26.52 46.42 -53.17
CA GLU A 151 -26.43 45.52 -54.33
C GLU A 151 -24.99 45.13 -54.68
N GLN A 152 -24.01 46.04 -54.52
CA GLN A 152 -22.59 45.77 -54.76
C GLN A 152 -21.96 44.96 -53.62
N MET A 153 -22.39 45.13 -52.40
CA MET A 153 -21.89 44.46 -51.23
C MET A 153 -22.48 43.04 -51.03
N LYS A 154 -23.72 42.82 -51.49
CA LYS A 154 -24.43 41.54 -51.34
C LYS A 154 -23.63 40.32 -51.72
N PRO A 155 -22.93 40.26 -52.90
CA PRO A 155 -22.11 39.13 -53.28
C PRO A 155 -20.91 38.91 -52.33
N THR A 156 -20.35 40.01 -51.79
CA THR A 156 -19.23 40.00 -50.86
C THR A 156 -19.64 39.45 -49.48
N VAL A 157 -20.78 39.96 -48.97
CA VAL A 157 -21.33 39.54 -47.69
C VAL A 157 -21.83 38.07 -47.77
N ASP A 158 -22.56 37.73 -48.86
CA ASP A 158 -22.99 36.33 -49.08
C ASP A 158 -21.79 35.38 -49.20
N GLY A 159 -20.73 35.78 -49.90
CA GLY A 159 -19.48 35.03 -49.99
C GLY A 159 -18.73 34.89 -48.64
N MET A 160 -18.83 35.90 -47.77
CA MET A 160 -18.35 35.81 -46.39
C MET A 160 -19.21 34.85 -45.56
N LEU A 161 -20.52 34.92 -45.68
CA LEU A 161 -21.45 34.03 -45.00
C LEU A 161 -21.24 32.56 -45.38
N ASP A 162 -20.94 32.28 -46.64
CA ASP A 162 -20.70 30.92 -47.15
C ASP A 162 -19.31 30.37 -46.80
N SER A 163 -18.31 31.22 -46.61
CA SER A 163 -16.90 30.81 -46.47
C SER A 163 -16.35 30.89 -45.03
N MET A 164 -16.97 31.73 -44.18
CA MET A 164 -16.51 31.98 -42.81
C MET A 164 -17.22 31.05 -41.81
N GLY A 165 -16.58 30.78 -40.67
CA GLY A 165 -17.23 30.07 -39.56
C GLY A 165 -18.25 30.91 -38.84
N GLU A 166 -19.28 30.28 -38.30
CA GLU A 166 -20.41 30.94 -37.60
C GLU A 166 -19.93 31.88 -36.48
N ASP A 167 -19.01 31.45 -35.63
CA ASP A 167 -18.43 32.28 -34.54
C ASP A 167 -17.70 33.55 -35.05
N TYR A 168 -17.08 33.46 -36.22
CA TYR A 168 -16.34 34.58 -36.79
C TYR A 168 -17.30 35.59 -37.43
N MET A 169 -18.37 35.11 -38.06
CA MET A 169 -19.45 35.98 -38.59
C MET A 169 -20.15 36.75 -37.50
N GLU A 170 -20.48 36.06 -36.41
CA GLU A 170 -21.06 36.71 -35.22
C GLU A 170 -20.13 37.81 -34.68
N SER A 171 -18.82 37.55 -34.57
CA SER A 171 -17.83 38.55 -34.12
C SER A 171 -17.71 39.72 -35.09
N THR A 172 -17.82 39.46 -36.40
CA THR A 172 -17.79 40.52 -37.42
C THR A 172 -19.08 41.40 -37.36
N ALA A 173 -20.22 40.75 -37.17
CA ALA A 173 -21.49 41.48 -36.99
C ALA A 173 -21.49 42.31 -35.69
N ILE A 174 -20.92 41.79 -34.57
CA ILE A 174 -20.71 42.53 -33.34
C ILE A 174 -19.75 43.72 -33.54
N ALA A 175 -18.70 43.57 -34.38
CA ALA A 175 -17.85 44.72 -34.76
C ALA A 175 -18.65 45.82 -35.51
N CYS A 176 -19.61 45.42 -36.37
CA CYS A 176 -20.53 46.33 -37.00
C CYS A 176 -21.44 47.04 -35.96
N THR A 177 -21.97 46.32 -34.99
CA THR A 177 -22.74 46.86 -33.86
C THR A 177 -21.94 47.88 -33.04
N ARG A 178 -20.63 47.62 -32.83
CA ARG A 178 -19.75 48.59 -32.19
C ARG A 178 -19.63 49.85 -32.98
N ILE A 179 -19.48 49.81 -34.31
CA ILE A 179 -19.43 50.97 -35.19
C ILE A 179 -20.77 51.75 -35.10
N CYS A 180 -21.92 51.01 -35.02
CA CYS A 180 -23.21 51.61 -34.77
C CYS A 180 -23.20 52.41 -33.47
N TYR A 181 -22.76 51.83 -32.37
CA TYR A 181 -22.67 52.50 -31.06
C TYR A 181 -21.73 53.71 -31.06
N ASP A 182 -20.58 53.61 -31.74
CA ASP A 182 -19.62 54.71 -31.89
C ASP A 182 -20.21 55.87 -32.67
N SER A 183 -21.10 55.62 -33.65
CA SER A 183 -21.72 56.68 -34.50
C SER A 183 -22.60 57.67 -33.73
N PHE A 184 -23.19 57.23 -32.61
CA PHE A 184 -24.04 58.10 -31.77
C PHE A 184 -23.56 58.22 -30.33
N GLY A 185 -22.36 57.70 -30.01
CA GLY A 185 -21.73 57.87 -28.70
C GLY A 185 -22.33 57.04 -27.57
N TYR A 186 -22.83 55.85 -27.87
CA TYR A 186 -23.33 54.93 -26.87
C TYR A 186 -22.18 54.39 -25.99
N ASP A 187 -22.35 54.46 -24.65
CA ASP A 187 -21.32 54.01 -23.70
C ASP A 187 -21.33 52.51 -23.48
N TYR A 188 -20.82 51.74 -24.41
CA TYR A 188 -20.63 50.27 -24.27
C TYR A 188 -19.46 49.91 -23.36
N LYS A 189 -18.52 50.87 -23.07
CA LYS A 189 -17.34 50.58 -22.20
C LYS A 189 -17.76 50.35 -20.75
N ALA A 190 -18.81 50.95 -20.27
CA ALA A 190 -19.38 50.62 -18.96
C ALA A 190 -19.93 49.19 -18.92
N GLY A 191 -20.58 48.74 -20.01
CA GLY A 191 -21.01 47.35 -20.21
C GLY A 191 -19.84 46.36 -20.20
N GLN A 192 -18.76 46.66 -20.90
CA GLN A 192 -17.54 45.86 -20.93
C GLN A 192 -16.99 45.59 -19.53
N MET A 193 -16.84 46.65 -18.73
CA MET A 193 -16.31 46.51 -17.37
C MET A 193 -17.23 45.66 -16.47
N SER A 194 -18.54 45.77 -16.66
CA SER A 194 -19.52 44.93 -15.96
C SER A 194 -19.41 43.46 -16.37
N TYR A 195 -19.32 43.18 -17.68
CA TYR A 195 -19.12 41.83 -18.21
C TYR A 195 -17.85 41.17 -17.66
N LEU A 196 -16.71 41.87 -17.74
CA LEU A 196 -15.40 41.35 -17.25
C LEU A 196 -15.47 41.03 -15.74
N LYS A 197 -16.10 41.88 -14.94
CA LYS A 197 -16.29 41.61 -13.49
C LYS A 197 -17.14 40.37 -13.25
N TRP A 198 -18.27 40.23 -13.97
CA TRP A 198 -19.14 39.08 -13.83
C TRP A 198 -18.48 37.78 -14.32
N ALA A 199 -17.75 37.81 -15.44
CA ALA A 199 -16.95 36.70 -15.92
C ALA A 199 -15.91 36.27 -14.88
N ALA A 200 -15.17 37.23 -14.30
CA ALA A 200 -14.20 36.97 -13.25
C ALA A 200 -14.83 36.34 -11.98
N VAL A 201 -16.01 36.84 -11.56
CA VAL A 201 -16.75 36.28 -10.42
C VAL A 201 -17.21 34.85 -10.72
N LYS A 202 -17.72 34.55 -11.92
CA LYS A 202 -18.11 33.19 -12.35
C LYS A 202 -16.91 32.27 -12.35
N MET A 203 -15.79 32.69 -12.94
CA MET A 203 -14.55 31.89 -12.97
C MET A 203 -14.02 31.62 -11.56
N LEU A 204 -14.03 32.61 -10.67
CA LEU A 204 -13.66 32.46 -9.27
C LEU A 204 -14.58 31.46 -8.55
N GLY A 205 -15.90 31.60 -8.76
CA GLY A 205 -16.90 30.68 -8.21
C GLY A 205 -16.68 29.24 -8.65
N MET A 206 -16.41 29.02 -9.96
CA MET A 206 -16.09 27.68 -10.50
C MET A 206 -14.79 27.13 -9.91
N SER A 207 -13.74 27.96 -9.79
CA SER A 207 -12.48 27.55 -9.18
C SER A 207 -12.63 27.18 -7.70
N LEU A 208 -13.44 27.92 -6.94
CA LEU A 208 -13.75 27.59 -5.55
C LEU A 208 -14.56 26.29 -5.43
N LEU A 209 -15.54 26.08 -6.31
CA LEU A 209 -16.32 24.84 -6.37
C LEU A 209 -15.45 23.65 -6.69
N MET A 210 -14.55 23.78 -7.66
CA MET A 210 -13.54 22.76 -8.02
C MET A 210 -12.64 22.45 -6.82
N ALA A 211 -12.12 23.48 -6.13
CA ALA A 211 -11.27 23.29 -4.95
C ALA A 211 -12.02 22.56 -3.82
N ALA A 212 -13.27 22.95 -3.56
CA ALA A 212 -14.13 22.29 -2.57
C ALA A 212 -14.37 20.81 -2.93
N ALA A 213 -14.69 20.53 -4.20
CA ALA A 213 -14.86 19.16 -4.69
C ALA A 213 -13.57 18.34 -4.53
N ALA A 214 -12.41 18.88 -4.90
CA ALA A 214 -11.10 18.23 -4.76
C ALA A 214 -10.76 17.90 -3.30
N VAL A 215 -11.06 18.80 -2.37
CA VAL A 215 -10.88 18.57 -0.92
C VAL A 215 -11.80 17.45 -0.44
N LEU A 216 -13.08 17.47 -0.81
CA LEU A 216 -14.05 16.44 -0.42
C LEU A 216 -13.67 15.07 -0.99
N ILE A 217 -13.24 15.00 -2.25
CA ILE A 217 -12.73 13.78 -2.87
C ILE A 217 -11.52 13.25 -2.07
N GLY A 218 -10.58 14.14 -1.72
CA GLY A 218 -9.42 13.80 -0.93
C GLY A 218 -9.78 13.21 0.44
N LEU A 219 -10.71 13.83 1.14
CA LEU A 219 -11.19 13.38 2.45
C LEU A 219 -11.89 12.01 2.37
N VAL A 220 -12.83 11.84 1.43
CA VAL A 220 -13.57 10.57 1.28
C VAL A 220 -12.64 9.45 0.80
N ALA A 221 -11.77 9.71 -0.19
CA ALA A 221 -10.83 8.72 -0.71
C ALA A 221 -9.83 8.25 0.36
N SER A 222 -9.28 9.18 1.15
CA SER A 222 -8.35 8.86 2.25
C SER A 222 -9.04 8.05 3.34
N ARG A 223 -10.30 8.40 3.69
CA ARG A 223 -11.09 7.66 4.68
C ARG A 223 -11.38 6.22 4.22
N VAL A 224 -11.77 6.04 2.95
CA VAL A 224 -12.00 4.71 2.36
C VAL A 224 -10.71 3.89 2.38
N ALA A 225 -9.60 4.45 1.92
CA ALA A 225 -8.32 3.75 1.89
C ALA A 225 -7.82 3.37 3.29
N ALA A 226 -7.97 4.26 4.28
CA ALA A 226 -7.63 3.96 5.67
C ALA A 226 -8.51 2.84 6.25
N SER A 227 -9.81 2.84 5.95
CA SER A 227 -10.73 1.79 6.38
C SER A 227 -10.41 0.43 5.74
N VAL A 228 -10.05 0.40 4.44
CA VAL A 228 -9.58 -0.81 3.75
C VAL A 228 -8.29 -1.33 4.42
N ALA A 229 -7.33 -0.46 4.69
CA ALA A 229 -6.08 -0.84 5.34
C ALA A 229 -6.30 -1.38 6.77
N CYS A 230 -7.19 -0.76 7.54
CA CYS A 230 -7.58 -1.22 8.87
C CYS A 230 -8.18 -2.63 8.80
N GLY A 231 -9.16 -2.85 7.94
CA GLY A 231 -9.79 -4.16 7.77
C GLY A 231 -8.83 -5.25 7.24
N LEU A 232 -7.84 -4.88 6.41
CA LEU A 232 -6.81 -5.82 5.98
C LEU A 232 -5.88 -6.21 7.14
N ARG A 233 -5.43 -5.23 7.95
CA ARG A 233 -4.59 -5.51 9.13
C ARG A 233 -5.33 -6.41 10.12
N GLU A 234 -6.59 -6.13 10.40
CA GLU A 234 -7.43 -6.95 11.27
C GLU A 234 -7.53 -8.39 10.77
N LYS A 235 -7.84 -8.59 9.49
CA LYS A 235 -7.93 -9.93 8.89
C LYS A 235 -6.62 -10.69 8.95
N VAL A 236 -5.51 -10.02 8.59
CA VAL A 236 -4.17 -10.64 8.64
C VAL A 236 -3.80 -10.97 10.07
N PHE A 237 -4.01 -10.06 11.02
CA PHE A 237 -3.67 -10.28 12.43
C PHE A 237 -4.47 -11.44 13.03
N ASN A 238 -5.79 -11.44 12.85
CA ASN A 238 -6.65 -12.51 13.34
C ASN A 238 -6.27 -13.87 12.74
N LYS A 239 -5.90 -13.88 11.45
CA LYS A 239 -5.46 -15.11 10.79
C LYS A 239 -4.11 -15.61 11.32
N VAL A 240 -3.14 -14.71 11.50
CA VAL A 240 -1.81 -15.04 12.04
C VAL A 240 -1.90 -15.56 13.49
N ILE A 241 -2.77 -14.98 14.31
CA ILE A 241 -3.00 -15.48 15.68
C ILE A 241 -3.62 -16.90 15.68
N ALA A 242 -4.41 -17.22 14.66
CA ALA A 242 -5.00 -18.54 14.51
C ALA A 242 -4.04 -19.59 13.90
N PHE A 243 -2.89 -19.18 13.36
CA PHE A 243 -1.89 -20.09 12.77
C PHE A 243 -1.32 -21.05 13.81
N SER A 244 -1.08 -22.28 13.38
CA SER A 244 -0.23 -23.22 14.09
C SER A 244 1.25 -22.95 13.81
N ASP A 245 2.14 -23.64 14.49
CA ASP A 245 3.58 -23.50 14.25
C ASP A 245 3.98 -23.89 12.81
N ALA A 246 3.19 -24.76 12.17
CA ALA A 246 3.39 -25.13 10.77
C ALA A 246 3.30 -23.93 9.81
N GLU A 247 2.23 -23.13 9.94
CA GLU A 247 2.02 -21.94 9.09
C GLU A 247 3.02 -20.83 9.44
N ILE A 248 3.32 -20.63 10.73
CA ILE A 248 4.30 -19.62 11.18
C ILE A 248 5.69 -19.94 10.58
N ASN A 249 6.09 -21.19 10.56
CA ASN A 249 7.38 -21.61 9.98
C ASN A 249 7.39 -21.45 8.45
N LYS A 250 6.26 -21.65 7.76
CA LYS A 250 6.14 -21.46 6.32
C LYS A 250 6.40 -19.99 5.91
N PHE A 251 5.90 -19.03 6.67
CA PHE A 251 5.94 -17.60 6.27
C PHE A 251 7.14 -16.82 6.80
N SER A 252 7.85 -17.26 7.77
CA SER A 252 8.82 -16.52 8.59
C SER A 252 8.24 -15.25 9.27
N THR A 253 8.72 -14.95 10.47
CA THR A 253 8.25 -13.77 11.24
C THR A 253 8.48 -12.44 10.52
N ALA A 254 9.65 -12.30 9.87
CA ALA A 254 10.00 -11.08 9.12
C ALA A 254 9.04 -10.84 7.95
N SER A 255 8.66 -11.90 7.23
CA SER A 255 7.69 -11.83 6.14
C SER A 255 6.30 -11.43 6.64
N LEU A 256 5.82 -12.01 7.75
CA LEU A 256 4.53 -11.68 8.35
C LEU A 256 4.46 -10.22 8.79
N ILE A 257 5.53 -9.69 9.40
CA ILE A 257 5.63 -8.28 9.77
C ILE A 257 5.53 -7.38 8.54
N THR A 258 6.32 -7.65 7.49
CA THR A 258 6.33 -6.86 6.25
C THR A 258 4.95 -6.85 5.58
N ARG A 259 4.29 -8.01 5.51
CA ARG A 259 2.95 -8.15 4.90
C ARG A 259 1.87 -7.43 5.72
N SER A 260 2.00 -7.39 7.06
CA SER A 260 1.06 -6.69 7.95
C SER A 260 1.25 -5.17 7.96
N THR A 261 2.42 -4.67 7.61
CA THR A 261 2.79 -3.24 7.67
C THR A 261 2.96 -2.64 6.28
N ASN A 262 4.08 -2.89 5.61
CA ASN A 262 4.46 -2.25 4.36
C ASN A 262 3.54 -2.61 3.19
N ASP A 263 3.18 -3.89 3.04
CA ASP A 263 2.30 -4.32 1.94
C ASP A 263 0.90 -3.73 2.10
N VAL A 264 0.36 -3.65 3.33
CA VAL A 264 -0.93 -2.99 3.60
C VAL A 264 -0.85 -1.49 3.34
N GLN A 265 0.26 -0.83 3.74
CA GLN A 265 0.46 0.60 3.47
C GLN A 265 0.54 0.89 1.97
N GLN A 266 1.17 0.02 1.19
CA GLN A 266 1.24 0.14 -0.27
C GLN A 266 -0.14 0.02 -0.91
N ILE A 267 -0.97 -0.93 -0.46
CA ILE A 267 -2.37 -1.03 -0.92
C ILE A 267 -3.15 0.23 -0.55
N GLN A 268 -2.99 0.76 0.66
CA GLN A 268 -3.63 1.99 1.10
C GLN A 268 -3.28 3.16 0.18
N MET A 269 -1.99 3.37 -0.11
CA MET A 269 -1.52 4.46 -0.98
C MET A 269 -2.10 4.34 -2.39
N VAL A 270 -2.01 3.15 -3.00
CA VAL A 270 -2.54 2.92 -4.35
C VAL A 270 -4.05 3.04 -4.39
N THR A 271 -4.76 2.66 -3.33
CA THR A 271 -6.22 2.85 -3.23
C THR A 271 -6.61 4.32 -3.29
N VAL A 272 -5.91 5.22 -2.57
CA VAL A 272 -6.14 6.68 -2.66
C VAL A 272 -5.91 7.18 -4.08
N MET A 273 -4.77 6.81 -4.67
CA MET A 273 -4.40 7.25 -6.02
C MET A 273 -5.39 6.72 -7.08
N MET A 274 -5.82 5.48 -6.94
CA MET A 274 -6.79 4.86 -7.85
C MET A 274 -8.14 5.58 -7.81
N LEU A 275 -8.65 5.89 -6.62
CA LEU A 275 -9.92 6.59 -6.45
C LEU A 275 -9.86 8.04 -6.95
N ARG A 276 -8.70 8.69 -6.95
CA ARG A 276 -8.53 10.08 -7.39
C ARG A 276 -8.07 10.22 -8.83
N MET A 277 -7.12 9.40 -9.28
CA MET A 277 -6.48 9.57 -10.58
C MET A 277 -7.05 8.66 -11.66
N VAL A 278 -7.25 7.36 -11.36
CA VAL A 278 -7.73 6.38 -12.37
C VAL A 278 -9.16 6.65 -12.77
N LEU A 279 -10.00 7.13 -11.86
CA LEU A 279 -11.37 7.51 -12.17
C LEU A 279 -11.46 8.90 -12.83
N TYR A 280 -10.61 9.84 -12.41
CA TYR A 280 -10.63 11.21 -12.91
C TYR A 280 -10.09 11.36 -14.33
N ALA A 281 -8.94 10.73 -14.63
CA ALA A 281 -8.28 10.90 -15.92
C ALA A 281 -9.13 10.51 -17.13
N PRO A 282 -9.88 9.38 -17.15
CA PRO A 282 -10.79 9.09 -18.26
C PRO A 282 -11.92 10.11 -18.40
N ILE A 283 -12.50 10.60 -17.29
CA ILE A 283 -13.57 11.60 -17.32
C ILE A 283 -13.05 12.89 -17.96
N LEU A 284 -11.87 13.35 -17.50
CA LEU A 284 -11.25 14.56 -18.02
C LEU A 284 -10.84 14.43 -19.50
N SER A 285 -10.27 13.25 -19.89
CA SER A 285 -9.88 13.00 -21.29
C SER A 285 -11.08 13.00 -22.22
N ILE A 286 -12.14 12.24 -21.87
CA ILE A 286 -13.33 12.12 -22.70
C ILE A 286 -14.02 13.49 -22.79
N GLY A 287 -14.21 14.17 -21.65
CA GLY A 287 -14.81 15.50 -21.64
C GLY A 287 -14.00 16.53 -22.44
N GLY A 288 -12.66 16.50 -22.32
CA GLY A 288 -11.78 17.35 -23.12
C GLY A 288 -11.87 17.08 -24.61
N ILE A 289 -11.92 15.80 -25.02
CA ILE A 289 -12.09 15.43 -26.44
C ILE A 289 -13.45 15.92 -26.96
N VAL A 290 -14.53 15.76 -26.18
CA VAL A 290 -15.87 16.25 -26.58
C VAL A 290 -15.81 17.76 -26.78
N LYS A 291 -15.24 18.52 -25.86
CA LYS A 291 -15.09 19.98 -25.98
C LYS A 291 -14.28 20.42 -27.20
N VAL A 292 -13.22 19.67 -27.53
CA VAL A 292 -12.44 19.92 -28.73
C VAL A 292 -13.21 19.66 -30.03
N VAL A 293 -14.06 18.64 -30.04
CA VAL A 293 -14.91 18.32 -31.19
C VAL A 293 -16.04 19.35 -31.35
N GLU A 294 -16.64 19.79 -30.25
CA GLU A 294 -17.67 20.84 -30.23
C GLU A 294 -17.15 22.18 -30.73
N ASN A 295 -15.96 22.61 -30.31
CA ASN A 295 -15.33 23.86 -30.76
C ASN A 295 -14.81 23.83 -32.22
N GLY A 296 -15.10 22.80 -32.97
CA GLY A 296 -15.33 22.71 -34.41
C GLY A 296 -14.17 22.96 -35.36
N ALA A 297 -13.09 23.54 -34.98
CA ALA A 297 -12.04 24.05 -35.88
C ALA A 297 -11.30 22.99 -36.71
N GLY A 298 -11.73 21.70 -36.73
CA GLY A 298 -11.07 20.64 -37.51
C GLY A 298 -9.61 20.38 -37.10
N MET A 299 -9.20 20.81 -35.90
CA MET A 299 -7.82 20.67 -35.39
C MET A 299 -7.62 19.42 -34.50
N GLY A 300 -8.60 18.56 -34.39
CA GLY A 300 -8.52 17.32 -33.55
C GLY A 300 -7.33 16.41 -33.87
N TRP A 301 -6.82 16.44 -35.10
CA TRP A 301 -5.62 15.69 -35.51
C TRP A 301 -4.34 16.14 -34.75
N VAL A 302 -4.23 17.41 -34.35
CA VAL A 302 -3.08 17.92 -33.55
C VAL A 302 -3.06 17.25 -32.18
N ILE A 303 -4.24 17.11 -31.54
CA ILE A 303 -4.36 16.41 -30.27
C ILE A 303 -3.96 14.94 -30.40
N PHE A 304 -4.40 14.30 -31.50
CA PHE A 304 -4.01 12.91 -31.78
C PHE A 304 -2.50 12.76 -31.88
N ILE A 305 -1.80 13.68 -32.57
CA ILE A 305 -0.32 13.71 -32.62
C ILE A 305 0.25 13.87 -31.21
N GLY A 306 -0.31 14.77 -30.41
CA GLY A 306 0.13 15.00 -29.04
C GLY A 306 0.00 13.76 -28.15
N ILE A 307 -1.15 13.12 -28.17
CA ILE A 307 -1.38 11.88 -27.44
C ILE A 307 -0.43 10.78 -27.93
N ALA A 308 -0.28 10.61 -29.24
CA ALA A 308 0.61 9.61 -29.82
C ALA A 308 2.07 9.86 -29.41
N ALA A 309 2.56 11.10 -29.43
CA ALA A 309 3.90 11.46 -29.00
C ALA A 309 4.13 11.12 -27.53
N VAL A 310 3.18 11.43 -26.63
CA VAL A 310 3.26 11.09 -25.20
C VAL A 310 3.23 9.58 -24.98
N VAL A 311 2.35 8.85 -25.65
CA VAL A 311 2.26 7.38 -25.55
C VAL A 311 3.55 6.72 -26.05
N ILE A 312 4.11 7.18 -27.15
CA ILE A 312 5.40 6.69 -27.70
C ILE A 312 6.53 6.99 -26.71
N LEU A 313 6.61 8.20 -26.17
CA LEU A 313 7.60 8.57 -25.17
C LEU A 313 7.53 7.65 -23.94
N MET A 314 6.33 7.51 -23.36
CA MET A 314 6.13 6.69 -22.16
C MET A 314 6.39 5.20 -22.44
N GLY A 315 5.97 4.70 -23.59
CA GLY A 315 6.24 3.33 -24.04
C GLY A 315 7.75 3.08 -24.18
N THR A 316 8.47 3.99 -24.81
CA THR A 316 9.93 3.90 -24.98
C THR A 316 10.65 3.92 -23.63
N LEU A 317 10.28 4.83 -22.73
CA LEU A 317 10.84 4.89 -21.38
C LEU A 317 10.59 3.60 -20.60
N MET A 318 9.38 3.03 -20.70
CA MET A 318 9.05 1.75 -20.07
C MET A 318 9.90 0.60 -20.61
N VAL A 319 10.04 0.47 -21.91
CA VAL A 319 10.85 -0.59 -22.54
C VAL A 319 12.32 -0.50 -22.13
N ILE A 320 12.88 0.71 -22.02
CA ILE A 320 14.28 0.91 -21.64
C ILE A 320 14.48 0.73 -20.12
N ALA A 321 13.59 1.28 -19.29
CA ALA A 321 13.77 1.34 -17.84
C ALA A 321 13.35 0.06 -17.12
N MET A 322 12.28 -0.63 -17.55
CA MET A 322 11.74 -1.82 -16.85
C MET A 322 12.76 -2.94 -16.65
N PRO A 323 13.54 -3.37 -17.66
CA PRO A 323 14.57 -4.40 -17.46
C PRO A 323 15.61 -3.97 -16.41
N LYS A 324 15.99 -2.69 -16.42
CA LYS A 324 16.96 -2.13 -15.47
C LYS A 324 16.43 -1.99 -14.06
N PHE A 325 15.13 -1.75 -13.89
CA PHE A 325 14.49 -1.80 -12.56
C PHE A 325 14.51 -3.20 -11.95
N LYS A 326 14.32 -4.26 -12.77
CA LYS A 326 14.44 -5.64 -12.30
C LYS A 326 15.87 -5.95 -11.84
N VAL A 327 16.88 -5.59 -12.66
CA VAL A 327 18.29 -5.75 -12.32
C VAL A 327 18.64 -4.95 -11.06
N MET A 328 18.12 -3.74 -10.91
CA MET A 328 18.34 -2.90 -9.72
C MET A 328 17.90 -3.62 -8.44
N GLN A 329 16.75 -4.31 -8.46
CA GLN A 329 16.28 -5.06 -7.29
C GLN A 329 17.27 -6.18 -6.91
N THR A 330 17.75 -6.96 -7.88
CA THR A 330 18.76 -8.01 -7.64
C THR A 330 20.07 -7.45 -7.06
N LEU A 331 20.49 -6.26 -7.56
CA LEU A 331 21.70 -5.62 -7.05
C LEU A 331 21.52 -5.04 -5.65
N VAL A 332 20.33 -4.51 -5.31
CA VAL A 332 19.98 -4.12 -3.93
C VAL A 332 20.03 -5.32 -2.99
N ASP A 333 19.46 -6.47 -3.42
CA ASP A 333 19.49 -7.70 -2.63
C ASP A 333 20.94 -8.20 -2.41
N ARG A 334 21.83 -8.07 -3.43
CA ARG A 334 23.26 -8.40 -3.30
C ARG A 334 23.97 -7.49 -2.28
N VAL A 335 23.74 -6.16 -2.34
CA VAL A 335 24.30 -5.21 -1.36
C VAL A 335 23.79 -5.52 0.05
N ASN A 336 22.51 -5.81 0.20
CA ASN A 336 21.92 -6.16 1.50
C ASN A 336 22.50 -7.48 2.05
N LEU A 337 22.72 -8.48 1.18
CA LEU A 337 23.34 -9.76 1.56
C LEU A 337 24.75 -9.52 2.09
N VAL A 338 25.60 -8.85 1.32
CA VAL A 338 26.98 -8.53 1.70
C VAL A 338 27.02 -7.73 3.01
N SER A 339 26.18 -6.69 3.14
CA SER A 339 26.07 -5.89 4.37
C SER A 339 25.68 -6.73 5.57
N ARG A 340 24.72 -7.63 5.43
CA ARG A 340 24.27 -8.53 6.51
C ARG A 340 25.38 -9.49 6.93
N GLU A 341 26.10 -10.09 5.98
CA GLU A 341 27.22 -10.97 6.26
C GLU A 341 28.33 -10.24 7.01
N ILE A 342 28.72 -9.04 6.56
CA ILE A 342 29.71 -8.21 7.22
C ILE A 342 29.28 -7.84 8.66
N LEU A 343 28.06 -7.34 8.84
CA LEU A 343 27.56 -6.93 10.17
C LEU A 343 27.46 -8.11 11.13
N THR A 344 27.00 -9.26 10.66
CA THR A 344 26.88 -10.48 11.49
C THR A 344 28.25 -11.08 11.78
N GLY A 345 29.17 -11.07 10.80
CA GLY A 345 30.51 -11.63 10.87
C GLY A 345 31.60 -10.66 11.36
N LEU A 346 31.25 -9.43 11.77
CA LEU A 346 32.22 -8.38 12.10
C LEU A 346 33.30 -8.81 13.11
N PRO A 347 32.99 -9.55 14.20
CA PRO A 347 34.00 -10.08 15.12
C PRO A 347 34.98 -11.03 14.43
N VAL A 348 34.49 -11.85 13.53
CA VAL A 348 35.30 -12.82 12.76
C VAL A 348 36.21 -12.10 11.78
N ILE A 349 35.67 -11.14 11.01
CA ILE A 349 36.40 -10.33 10.04
C ILE A 349 37.57 -9.63 10.74
N ARG A 350 37.34 -9.01 11.91
CA ARG A 350 38.36 -8.34 12.73
C ARG A 350 39.38 -9.32 13.30
N ALA A 351 38.92 -10.49 13.76
CA ALA A 351 39.82 -11.51 14.32
C ALA A 351 40.81 -12.04 13.29
N PHE A 352 40.42 -12.08 12.02
CA PHE A 352 41.25 -12.58 10.92
C PHE A 352 41.90 -11.48 10.08
N GLY A 353 41.70 -10.16 10.43
CA GLY A 353 42.29 -9.02 9.69
C GLY A 353 41.87 -8.98 8.22
N ARG A 354 40.56 -9.23 7.94
CA ARG A 354 40.03 -9.29 6.57
C ARG A 354 39.16 -8.11 6.19
N GLU A 355 39.30 -7.00 6.90
CA GLU A 355 38.51 -5.77 6.69
C GLU A 355 38.62 -5.28 5.25
N GLU A 356 39.85 -5.13 4.71
CA GLU A 356 40.10 -4.62 3.36
C GLU A 356 39.41 -5.48 2.30
N ARG A 357 39.44 -6.81 2.42
CA ARG A 357 38.77 -7.73 1.49
C ARG A 357 37.26 -7.56 1.50
N GLU A 358 36.67 -7.38 2.67
CA GLU A 358 35.21 -7.22 2.80
C GLU A 358 34.78 -5.81 2.35
N GLU A 359 35.62 -4.78 2.52
CA GLU A 359 35.42 -3.46 1.94
C GLU A 359 35.44 -3.53 0.40
N GLU A 360 36.41 -4.21 -0.22
CA GLU A 360 36.46 -4.42 -1.66
C GLU A 360 35.20 -5.12 -2.18
N ARG A 361 34.76 -6.20 -1.48
CA ARG A 361 33.56 -6.95 -1.83
C ARG A 361 32.30 -6.10 -1.77
N PHE A 362 32.18 -5.26 -0.73
CA PHE A 362 31.07 -4.31 -0.60
C PHE A 362 31.14 -3.23 -1.68
N ASP A 363 32.34 -2.67 -1.96
CA ASP A 363 32.53 -1.63 -2.95
C ASP A 363 32.18 -2.14 -4.38
N GLU A 364 32.54 -3.37 -4.73
CA GLU A 364 32.13 -4.00 -5.98
C GLU A 364 30.61 -4.07 -6.12
N ALA A 365 29.92 -4.58 -5.10
CA ALA A 365 28.46 -4.67 -5.10
C ALA A 365 27.80 -3.29 -5.17
N ASN A 366 28.35 -2.31 -4.46
CA ASN A 366 27.88 -0.94 -4.44
C ASN A 366 28.12 -0.22 -5.79
N LYS A 367 29.26 -0.43 -6.42
CA LYS A 367 29.56 0.12 -7.78
C LYS A 367 28.61 -0.43 -8.83
N ASP A 368 28.31 -1.72 -8.80
CA ASP A 368 27.35 -2.35 -9.72
C ASP A 368 25.95 -1.75 -9.55
N LEU A 369 25.49 -1.60 -8.31
CA LEU A 369 24.21 -0.94 -8.00
C LEU A 369 24.21 0.52 -8.46
N THR A 370 25.27 1.26 -8.13
CA THR A 370 25.40 2.67 -8.50
C THR A 370 25.37 2.87 -10.02
N LYS A 371 26.10 2.05 -10.78
CA LYS A 371 26.14 2.12 -12.24
C LYS A 371 24.75 1.89 -12.86
N ASN A 372 24.02 0.88 -12.37
CA ASN A 372 22.68 0.59 -12.86
C ASN A 372 21.67 1.67 -12.44
N THR A 373 21.73 2.15 -11.20
CA THR A 373 20.88 3.23 -10.69
C THR A 373 21.12 4.54 -11.43
N LEU A 374 22.38 4.86 -11.71
CA LEU A 374 22.75 6.04 -12.47
C LEU A 374 22.19 6.00 -13.90
N PHE A 375 22.23 4.82 -14.55
CA PHE A 375 21.63 4.65 -15.87
C PHE A 375 20.12 4.88 -15.84
N VAL A 376 19.40 4.25 -14.88
CA VAL A 376 17.95 4.42 -14.72
C VAL A 376 17.60 5.88 -14.44
N ASN A 377 18.32 6.54 -13.53
CA ASN A 377 18.07 7.93 -13.18
C ASN A 377 18.34 8.87 -14.37
N ARG A 378 19.39 8.63 -15.15
CA ARG A 378 19.65 9.42 -16.38
C ARG A 378 18.49 9.29 -17.37
N VAL A 379 18.02 8.08 -17.65
CA VAL A 379 16.88 7.86 -18.54
C VAL A 379 15.61 8.54 -18.00
N MET A 380 15.33 8.42 -16.70
CA MET A 380 14.17 9.06 -16.08
C MET A 380 14.26 10.59 -16.03
N THR A 381 15.46 11.15 -15.87
CA THR A 381 15.67 12.60 -15.86
C THR A 381 15.29 13.22 -17.20
N PHE A 382 15.48 12.52 -18.31
CA PHE A 382 15.07 13.03 -19.63
C PHE A 382 13.55 13.03 -19.85
N ALA A 383 12.78 12.27 -19.05
CA ALA A 383 11.34 12.15 -19.23
C ALA A 383 10.61 13.50 -19.16
N MET A 384 10.86 14.29 -18.11
CA MET A 384 10.18 15.57 -17.91
C MET A 384 10.57 16.64 -18.95
N PRO A 385 11.86 16.87 -19.26
CA PRO A 385 12.23 17.80 -20.32
C PRO A 385 11.65 17.45 -21.70
N ILE A 386 11.66 16.17 -22.08
CA ILE A 386 11.09 15.74 -23.36
C ILE A 386 9.56 15.93 -23.36
N LEU A 387 8.89 15.61 -22.26
CA LEU A 387 7.46 15.84 -22.13
C LEU A 387 7.12 17.33 -22.26
N MET A 388 7.86 18.22 -21.56
CA MET A 388 7.68 19.67 -21.68
C MET A 388 7.93 20.14 -23.11
N PHE A 389 8.96 19.60 -23.77
CA PHE A 389 9.24 19.89 -25.17
C PHE A 389 8.06 19.48 -26.07
N ILE A 390 7.48 18.28 -25.88
CA ILE A 390 6.29 17.83 -26.61
C ILE A 390 5.13 18.78 -26.37
N MET A 391 4.87 19.16 -25.11
CA MET A 391 3.78 20.07 -24.78
C MET A 391 3.93 21.43 -25.47
N TYR A 392 5.11 22.05 -25.39
CA TYR A 392 5.36 23.32 -26.05
C TYR A 392 5.33 23.20 -27.58
N ALA A 393 5.88 22.13 -28.13
CA ALA A 393 5.85 21.90 -29.58
C ALA A 393 4.41 21.76 -30.10
N ILE A 394 3.55 21.08 -29.34
CA ILE A 394 2.12 20.96 -29.68
C ILE A 394 1.42 22.32 -29.54
N SER A 395 1.72 23.11 -28.50
CA SER A 395 1.16 24.45 -28.35
C SER A 395 1.55 25.34 -29.52
N ILE A 396 2.81 25.36 -29.94
CA ILE A 396 3.25 26.11 -31.11
C ILE A 396 2.59 25.60 -32.39
N LEU A 397 2.39 24.28 -32.52
CA LEU A 397 1.69 23.72 -33.68
C LEU A 397 0.20 24.13 -33.70
N ILE A 398 -0.45 24.18 -32.54
CA ILE A 398 -1.82 24.68 -32.40
C ILE A 398 -1.87 26.15 -32.80
N GLU A 399 -0.98 26.99 -32.24
CA GLU A 399 -0.89 28.42 -32.55
C GLU A 399 -0.64 28.66 -34.04
N TRP A 400 0.24 27.88 -34.65
CA TRP A 400 0.53 27.99 -36.10
C TRP A 400 -0.70 27.66 -36.95
N VAL A 401 -1.37 26.53 -36.68
CA VAL A 401 -2.56 26.11 -37.41
C VAL A 401 -3.74 27.04 -37.15
N ALA A 402 -3.92 27.45 -35.88
CA ALA A 402 -4.97 28.36 -35.50
C ALA A 402 -4.79 29.75 -36.12
N ALA A 403 -3.59 30.29 -36.19
CA ALA A 403 -3.31 31.57 -36.81
C ALA A 403 -3.80 31.62 -38.27
N HIS A 404 -3.54 30.56 -39.06
CA HIS A 404 -4.05 30.47 -40.43
C HIS A 404 -5.57 30.37 -40.49
N LYS A 405 -6.20 29.73 -39.53
CA LYS A 405 -7.66 29.62 -39.44
C LYS A 405 -8.30 30.91 -38.96
N ILE A 406 -7.65 31.67 -38.10
CA ILE A 406 -8.09 33.00 -37.66
C ILE A 406 -7.96 33.98 -38.83
N ASP A 407 -6.85 33.95 -39.58
CA ASP A 407 -6.70 34.77 -40.78
C ASP A 407 -7.73 34.44 -41.86
N ALA A 408 -8.11 33.16 -41.98
CA ALA A 408 -9.19 32.72 -42.88
C ALA A 408 -10.60 32.98 -42.36
N GLY A 409 -10.77 33.55 -41.17
CA GLY A 409 -12.09 33.84 -40.57
C GLY A 409 -12.86 32.61 -40.10
N VAL A 410 -12.17 31.49 -39.75
CA VAL A 410 -12.80 30.24 -39.34
C VAL A 410 -12.74 30.01 -37.84
N LEU A 411 -11.85 30.72 -37.14
CA LEU A 411 -11.62 30.54 -35.71
C LEU A 411 -11.41 31.88 -35.00
N GLN A 412 -11.84 31.99 -33.74
CA GLN A 412 -11.55 33.16 -32.89
C GLN A 412 -10.30 32.92 -32.01
N VAL A 413 -9.70 34.01 -31.50
CA VAL A 413 -8.46 33.96 -30.67
C VAL A 413 -8.74 33.30 -29.31
N GLY A 414 -9.91 33.55 -28.72
CA GLY A 414 -10.30 32.92 -27.46
C GLY A 414 -10.47 31.40 -27.61
N SER A 415 -11.11 30.96 -28.71
CA SER A 415 -11.27 29.55 -29.02
C SER A 415 -9.92 28.84 -29.19
N MET A 416 -8.89 29.48 -29.80
CA MET A 416 -7.51 29.00 -29.86
C MET A 416 -6.95 28.78 -28.45
N THR A 417 -7.14 29.75 -27.56
CA THR A 417 -6.65 29.68 -26.17
C THR A 417 -7.32 28.54 -25.38
N ALA A 418 -8.63 28.36 -25.55
CA ALA A 418 -9.37 27.25 -24.96
C ALA A 418 -8.85 25.91 -25.51
N PHE A 419 -8.60 25.80 -26.82
CA PHE A 419 -8.09 24.60 -27.45
C PHE A 419 -6.70 24.18 -26.93
N ILE A 420 -5.78 25.13 -26.73
CA ILE A 420 -4.48 24.90 -26.10
C ILE A 420 -4.70 24.33 -24.70
N THR A 421 -5.58 24.93 -23.90
CA THR A 421 -5.83 24.51 -22.53
C THR A 421 -6.45 23.11 -22.48
N TYR A 422 -7.44 22.79 -23.31
CA TYR A 422 -8.00 21.43 -23.41
C TYR A 422 -6.95 20.40 -23.80
N THR A 423 -6.09 20.72 -24.78
CA THR A 423 -5.00 19.85 -25.19
C THR A 423 -4.06 19.54 -24.02
N MET A 424 -3.71 20.57 -23.23
CA MET A 424 -2.88 20.38 -22.04
C MET A 424 -3.56 19.47 -21.00
N LEU A 425 -4.85 19.67 -20.72
CA LEU A 425 -5.64 18.84 -19.79
C LEU A 425 -5.71 17.39 -20.24
N ILE A 426 -5.92 17.14 -21.54
CA ILE A 426 -5.96 15.79 -22.13
C ILE A 426 -4.58 15.12 -21.97
N ILE A 427 -3.49 15.79 -22.35
CA ILE A 427 -2.13 15.24 -22.23
C ILE A 427 -1.81 14.93 -20.76
N MET A 428 -2.14 15.82 -19.83
CA MET A 428 -1.92 15.58 -18.39
C MET A 428 -2.73 14.40 -17.86
N SER A 429 -3.94 14.17 -18.35
CA SER A 429 -4.74 13.01 -17.96
C SER A 429 -4.11 11.68 -18.43
N PHE A 430 -3.56 11.63 -19.65
CA PHE A 430 -2.80 10.47 -20.13
C PHE A 430 -1.52 10.23 -19.30
N LEU A 431 -0.85 11.28 -18.86
CA LEU A 431 0.30 11.19 -17.98
C LEU A 431 -0.08 10.61 -16.61
N MET A 432 -1.20 11.00 -16.03
CA MET A 432 -1.72 10.43 -14.79
C MET A 432 -1.98 8.92 -14.93
N LEU A 433 -2.58 8.48 -16.02
CA LEU A 433 -2.81 7.06 -16.31
C LEU A 433 -1.49 6.28 -16.45
N SER A 434 -0.49 6.89 -17.12
CA SER A 434 0.83 6.27 -17.29
C SER A 434 1.55 6.07 -15.95
N MET A 435 1.49 7.03 -15.02
CA MET A 435 2.05 6.87 -13.67
C MET A 435 1.41 5.71 -12.92
N MET A 436 0.09 5.54 -13.04
CA MET A 436 -0.63 4.44 -12.39
C MET A 436 -0.24 3.07 -12.94
N SER A 437 0.12 2.97 -14.22
CA SER A 437 0.58 1.71 -14.83
C SER A 437 1.84 1.14 -14.19
N VAL A 438 2.67 1.97 -13.55
CA VAL A 438 3.85 1.53 -12.79
C VAL A 438 3.51 1.12 -11.35
N MET A 439 2.55 1.81 -10.72
CA MET A 439 2.23 1.59 -9.31
C MET A 439 1.27 0.43 -9.08
N LEU A 440 0.33 0.21 -10.00
CA LEU A 440 -0.70 -0.82 -9.88
C LEU A 440 -0.13 -2.25 -9.80
N PRO A 441 0.86 -2.68 -10.61
CA PRO A 441 1.46 -4.00 -10.49
C PRO A 441 2.11 -4.26 -9.13
N ARG A 442 2.79 -3.24 -8.55
CA ARG A 442 3.40 -3.38 -7.21
C ARG A 442 2.35 -3.62 -6.12
N ALA A 443 1.27 -2.86 -6.16
CA ALA A 443 0.16 -3.06 -5.22
C ALA A 443 -0.56 -4.39 -5.44
N SER A 444 -0.61 -4.90 -6.68
CA SER A 444 -1.16 -6.23 -6.96
C SER A 444 -0.34 -7.32 -6.29
N VAL A 445 1.00 -7.27 -6.41
CA VAL A 445 1.89 -8.23 -5.73
C VAL A 445 1.73 -8.15 -4.22
N ALA A 446 1.66 -6.94 -3.63
CA ALA A 446 1.40 -6.78 -2.20
C ALA A 446 0.04 -7.38 -1.78
N ALA A 447 -1.00 -7.17 -2.61
CA ALA A 447 -2.32 -7.73 -2.36
C ALA A 447 -2.34 -9.27 -2.46
N ASP A 448 -1.60 -9.86 -3.40
CA ASP A 448 -1.48 -11.30 -3.55
C ASP A 448 -0.76 -11.93 -2.35
N ARG A 449 0.31 -11.30 -1.85
CA ARG A 449 1.04 -11.73 -0.65
C ARG A 449 0.18 -11.67 0.62
N ILE A 450 -0.65 -10.65 0.77
CA ILE A 450 -1.61 -10.55 1.89
C ILE A 450 -2.70 -11.60 1.74
N GLN A 451 -3.19 -11.82 0.53
CA GLN A 451 -4.23 -12.79 0.27
C GLN A 451 -3.75 -14.22 0.54
N GLU A 452 -2.48 -14.52 0.25
CA GLU A 452 -1.87 -15.81 0.58
C GLU A 452 -1.97 -16.12 2.09
N ILE A 453 -1.74 -15.12 2.96
CA ILE A 453 -1.95 -15.31 4.42
C ILE A 453 -3.42 -15.58 4.74
N ILE A 454 -4.34 -14.79 4.18
CA ILE A 454 -5.77 -14.89 4.47
C ILE A 454 -6.34 -16.23 4.00
N ASP A 455 -5.90 -16.73 2.85
CA ASP A 455 -6.39 -17.96 2.22
C ASP A 455 -5.66 -19.22 2.72
N THR A 456 -4.55 -19.09 3.46
CA THR A 456 -3.83 -20.26 4.02
C THR A 456 -4.73 -20.96 5.03
N ASP A 457 -4.99 -22.24 4.83
CA ASP A 457 -5.72 -23.07 5.78
C ASP A 457 -4.90 -23.25 7.05
N VAL A 458 -5.57 -23.21 8.21
CA VAL A 458 -4.97 -23.49 9.51
C VAL A 458 -5.03 -24.99 9.71
N THR A 459 -3.87 -25.64 9.87
CA THR A 459 -3.79 -27.12 9.96
C THR A 459 -4.37 -27.66 11.26
N VAL A 460 -4.20 -26.93 12.37
CA VAL A 460 -4.70 -27.35 13.69
C VAL A 460 -5.89 -26.49 14.07
N GLN A 461 -7.07 -27.11 14.12
CA GLN A 461 -8.34 -26.42 14.46
C GLN A 461 -9.16 -27.30 15.43
N ASP A 462 -10.04 -26.64 16.20
CA ASP A 462 -11.01 -27.36 17.02
C ASP A 462 -11.99 -28.14 16.12
N ALA A 463 -12.22 -29.39 16.48
CA ALA A 463 -13.22 -30.21 15.79
C ALA A 463 -14.63 -29.62 15.94
N ALA A 464 -15.49 -29.82 14.96
CA ALA A 464 -16.89 -29.44 15.06
C ALA A 464 -17.54 -30.19 16.24
N GLY A 465 -17.88 -29.44 17.31
CA GLY A 465 -18.44 -30.06 18.54
C GLY A 465 -17.41 -30.46 19.59
N ALA A 466 -16.17 -29.95 19.50
CA ALA A 466 -15.12 -30.14 20.50
C ALA A 466 -15.63 -29.81 21.92
N LYS A 467 -15.30 -30.67 22.88
CA LYS A 467 -15.73 -30.56 24.26
C LYS A 467 -14.72 -29.75 25.06
N LYS A 468 -15.17 -29.17 26.16
CA LYS A 468 -14.25 -28.56 27.13
C LYS A 468 -13.69 -29.62 28.05
N LEU A 469 -12.41 -29.57 28.37
CA LEU A 469 -11.77 -30.38 29.38
C LEU A 469 -12.13 -29.82 30.75
N GLU A 470 -13.07 -30.46 31.45
CA GLU A 470 -13.58 -30.00 32.75
C GLU A 470 -12.85 -30.71 33.90
N ALA A 471 -12.31 -29.94 34.86
CA ALA A 471 -11.65 -30.40 36.08
C ALA A 471 -10.70 -31.61 35.89
N PRO A 472 -9.71 -31.52 35.03
CA PRO A 472 -8.83 -32.66 34.74
C PRO A 472 -7.99 -33.05 35.97
N ARG A 473 -7.72 -34.34 36.07
CA ARG A 473 -6.72 -34.87 37.01
C ARG A 473 -5.30 -34.70 36.44
N GLY A 474 -5.15 -34.79 35.12
CA GLY A 474 -3.90 -34.60 34.44
C GLY A 474 -3.19 -35.90 34.07
N VAL A 475 -3.90 -37.01 33.96
CA VAL A 475 -3.31 -38.28 33.44
C VAL A 475 -3.11 -38.12 31.92
N VAL A 476 -1.87 -38.22 31.46
CA VAL A 476 -1.54 -38.08 30.05
C VAL A 476 -1.09 -39.45 29.51
N LYS A 477 -1.69 -39.87 28.39
CA LYS A 477 -1.29 -41.10 27.69
C LYS A 477 -1.02 -40.82 26.21
N TYR A 478 0.11 -41.29 25.77
CA TYR A 478 0.47 -41.44 24.36
C TYR A 478 0.22 -42.89 23.96
N ASP A 479 -0.48 -43.10 22.85
CA ASP A 479 -0.87 -44.43 22.38
C ASP A 479 -0.51 -44.58 20.90
N ASN A 480 0.62 -45.29 20.66
CA ASN A 480 1.15 -45.56 19.34
C ASN A 480 1.30 -44.33 18.47
N VAL A 481 1.84 -43.23 19.02
CA VAL A 481 1.95 -41.95 18.35
C VAL A 481 3.08 -41.93 17.33
N ALA A 482 2.77 -41.56 16.11
CA ALA A 482 3.71 -41.17 15.07
C ALA A 482 3.49 -39.70 14.64
N PHE A 483 4.57 -39.04 14.27
CA PHE A 483 4.53 -37.66 13.81
C PHE A 483 5.58 -37.34 12.77
N ALA A 484 5.14 -36.69 11.66
CA ALA A 484 6.01 -36.05 10.66
C ALA A 484 5.66 -34.54 10.57
N TYR A 485 6.69 -33.71 10.40
CA TYR A 485 6.46 -32.30 10.12
C TYR A 485 5.81 -32.10 8.74
N PRO A 486 4.95 -31.10 8.54
CA PRO A 486 4.33 -30.83 7.24
C PRO A 486 5.37 -30.68 6.12
N GLY A 487 5.27 -31.54 5.11
CA GLY A 487 6.18 -31.57 3.96
C GLY A 487 7.45 -32.38 4.17
N ALA A 488 7.60 -33.08 5.30
CA ALA A 488 8.67 -34.07 5.49
C ALA A 488 8.23 -35.45 4.96
N ASP A 489 9.13 -36.17 4.35
CA ASP A 489 8.91 -37.53 3.82
C ASP A 489 9.03 -38.60 4.90
N GLU A 490 9.69 -38.30 6.03
CA GLU A 490 9.99 -39.27 7.11
C GLU A 490 9.36 -38.79 8.44
N ASN A 491 8.98 -39.77 9.28
CA ASN A 491 8.50 -39.49 10.63
C ASN A 491 9.67 -39.06 11.54
N VAL A 492 9.41 -38.05 12.37
CA VAL A 492 10.34 -37.64 13.44
C VAL A 492 10.09 -38.43 14.73
N LEU A 493 8.88 -38.93 14.92
CA LEU A 493 8.51 -39.80 16.03
C LEU A 493 7.72 -40.98 15.49
N GLU A 494 8.07 -42.21 16.02
CA GLU A 494 7.41 -43.43 15.64
C GLU A 494 7.11 -44.31 16.85
N ASN A 495 5.91 -44.87 16.85
CA ASN A 495 5.49 -45.90 17.84
C ASN A 495 5.65 -45.46 19.31
N ILE A 496 5.42 -44.20 19.62
CA ILE A 496 5.57 -43.64 20.96
C ILE A 496 4.38 -44.03 21.83
N SER A 497 4.64 -44.82 22.89
CA SER A 497 3.62 -45.30 23.84
C SER A 497 4.08 -45.20 25.28
N PHE A 498 3.43 -44.35 26.08
CA PHE A 498 3.69 -44.24 27.50
C PHE A 498 2.51 -43.53 28.22
N GLU A 499 2.53 -43.63 29.57
CA GLU A 499 1.56 -42.96 30.44
C GLU A 499 2.31 -42.14 31.49
N ALA A 500 1.89 -40.91 31.74
CA ALA A 500 2.37 -40.00 32.78
C ALA A 500 1.23 -39.63 33.72
N LYS A 501 1.47 -39.66 35.04
CA LYS A 501 0.44 -39.53 36.09
C LYS A 501 0.65 -38.28 36.92
N PRO A 502 -0.42 -37.75 37.52
CA PRO A 502 -0.35 -36.64 38.49
C PRO A 502 0.62 -36.96 39.62
N GLY A 503 1.38 -35.96 40.03
CA GLY A 503 2.40 -36.10 41.08
C GLY A 503 3.65 -36.83 40.64
N GLN A 504 3.78 -37.22 39.37
CA GLN A 504 4.96 -37.87 38.83
C GLN A 504 5.72 -36.98 37.85
N THR A 505 7.05 -37.11 37.86
CA THR A 505 7.94 -36.47 36.88
C THR A 505 8.35 -37.49 35.83
N THR A 506 7.96 -37.25 34.58
CA THR A 506 8.40 -37.97 33.42
C THR A 506 9.52 -37.20 32.73
N ALA A 507 10.71 -37.71 32.74
CA ALA A 507 11.88 -37.12 32.07
C ALA A 507 12.07 -37.72 30.69
N ILE A 508 12.58 -36.93 29.75
CA ILE A 508 12.84 -37.33 28.36
C ILE A 508 14.27 -36.96 28.04
N ILE A 509 15.10 -37.97 27.69
CA ILE A 509 16.49 -37.81 27.36
C ILE A 509 16.81 -38.55 26.04
N GLY A 510 17.92 -38.19 25.39
CA GLY A 510 18.39 -38.79 24.16
C GLY A 510 19.31 -37.89 23.37
N SER A 511 19.80 -38.33 22.23
CA SER A 511 20.70 -37.60 21.36
C SER A 511 20.09 -36.31 20.83
N THR A 512 20.92 -35.38 20.35
CA THR A 512 20.41 -34.15 19.71
C THR A 512 19.71 -34.50 18.41
N GLY A 513 18.48 -34.00 18.20
CA GLY A 513 17.71 -34.29 16.99
C GLY A 513 16.79 -35.52 17.08
N CYS A 514 16.83 -36.33 18.16
CA CYS A 514 15.96 -37.52 18.30
C CYS A 514 14.46 -37.25 18.58
N GLY A 515 13.97 -36.00 18.49
CA GLY A 515 12.55 -35.71 18.60
C GLY A 515 12.02 -35.30 19.98
N LYS A 516 12.89 -35.04 21.01
CA LYS A 516 12.47 -34.72 22.41
C LYS A 516 11.52 -33.53 22.48
N SER A 517 11.90 -32.39 21.92
CA SER A 517 11.06 -31.18 21.91
C SER A 517 9.77 -31.37 21.11
N THR A 518 9.86 -32.11 19.99
CA THR A 518 8.71 -32.45 19.17
C THR A 518 7.67 -33.24 20.00
N LEU A 519 8.12 -34.24 20.77
CA LEU A 519 7.25 -35.06 21.62
C LEU A 519 6.42 -34.20 22.58
N VAL A 520 7.05 -33.27 23.30
CA VAL A 520 6.35 -32.44 24.28
C VAL A 520 5.53 -31.34 23.66
N GLN A 521 5.82 -30.88 22.41
CA GLN A 521 5.06 -29.90 21.68
C GLN A 521 3.74 -30.44 21.12
N LEU A 522 3.60 -31.76 20.97
CA LEU A 522 2.36 -32.39 20.55
C LEU A 522 1.27 -32.28 21.64
N LEU A 523 1.61 -32.27 22.94
CA LEU A 523 0.66 -32.26 24.03
C LEU A 523 -0.14 -30.93 24.12
N PRO A 524 0.45 -29.72 24.01
CA PRO A 524 -0.31 -28.47 23.90
C PRO A 524 -0.97 -28.29 22.54
N ARG A 525 -0.90 -29.28 21.68
CA ARG A 525 -1.47 -29.30 20.34
C ARG A 525 -0.93 -28.16 19.49
N PHE A 526 0.41 -28.00 19.43
CA PHE A 526 1.07 -27.12 18.47
C PHE A 526 1.07 -27.75 17.07
N TYR A 527 1.05 -29.08 17.04
CA TYR A 527 0.84 -29.93 15.88
C TYR A 527 -0.13 -31.06 16.24
N ASP A 528 -0.86 -31.59 15.28
CA ASP A 528 -1.63 -32.82 15.43
C ASP A 528 -0.76 -34.03 15.06
N VAL A 529 -0.96 -35.16 15.75
CA VAL A 529 -0.27 -36.41 15.46
C VAL A 529 -0.65 -36.98 14.09
N THR A 530 0.29 -37.61 13.41
CA THR A 530 0.06 -38.26 12.12
C THR A 530 -0.69 -39.59 12.31
N GLU A 531 -0.28 -40.39 13.30
CA GLU A 531 -0.92 -41.64 13.67
C GLU A 531 -1.00 -41.75 15.19
N GLY A 532 -1.90 -42.61 15.68
CA GLY A 532 -2.11 -42.82 17.10
C GLY A 532 -2.95 -41.70 17.75
N SER A 533 -2.86 -41.60 19.08
CA SER A 533 -3.59 -40.62 19.86
C SER A 533 -2.85 -40.17 21.11
N ILE A 534 -3.12 -38.92 21.53
CA ILE A 534 -2.70 -38.37 22.82
C ILE A 534 -3.99 -38.07 23.61
N THR A 535 -4.09 -38.58 24.80
CA THR A 535 -5.24 -38.39 25.63
C THR A 535 -4.90 -37.73 26.97
N ILE A 536 -5.82 -36.88 27.47
CA ILE A 536 -5.78 -36.32 28.80
C ILE A 536 -7.00 -36.89 29.54
N ASP A 537 -6.79 -37.61 30.65
CA ASP A 537 -7.82 -38.31 31.40
C ASP A 537 -8.71 -39.24 30.53
N GLY A 538 -8.11 -39.89 29.53
CA GLY A 538 -8.79 -40.79 28.60
C GLY A 538 -9.55 -40.10 27.45
N GLN A 539 -9.51 -38.76 27.33
CA GLN A 539 -10.11 -38.00 26.24
C GLN A 539 -9.03 -37.58 25.23
N ASP A 540 -9.24 -37.84 23.94
CA ASP A 540 -8.32 -37.44 22.89
C ASP A 540 -8.26 -35.89 22.80
N ILE A 541 -7.05 -35.32 22.76
CA ILE A 541 -6.86 -33.86 22.70
C ILE A 541 -7.46 -33.26 21.45
N ARG A 542 -7.67 -34.04 20.38
CA ARG A 542 -8.30 -33.59 19.11
C ARG A 542 -9.80 -33.38 19.25
N ASP A 543 -10.46 -34.07 20.22
CA ASP A 543 -11.88 -33.95 20.51
C ASP A 543 -12.18 -32.83 21.55
N LEU A 544 -11.11 -32.22 22.06
CA LEU A 544 -11.18 -31.14 23.05
C LEU A 544 -10.92 -29.76 22.40
N THR A 545 -11.48 -28.71 23.00
CA THR A 545 -11.11 -27.35 22.58
C THR A 545 -9.69 -27.04 22.99
N MET A 546 -8.89 -26.49 22.06
CA MET A 546 -7.48 -26.12 22.32
C MET A 546 -7.36 -25.16 23.51
N GLU A 547 -8.33 -24.27 23.68
CA GLU A 547 -8.37 -23.36 24.82
C GLU A 547 -8.39 -24.14 26.13
N SER A 548 -9.30 -25.12 26.30
CA SER A 548 -9.43 -25.90 27.53
C SER A 548 -8.24 -26.81 27.80
N VAL A 549 -7.61 -27.37 26.76
CA VAL A 549 -6.34 -28.13 26.85
C VAL A 549 -5.23 -27.22 27.35
N ARG A 550 -4.99 -26.10 26.64
CA ARG A 550 -3.92 -25.16 26.95
C ARG A 550 -4.10 -24.42 28.26
N GLN A 551 -5.33 -24.24 28.74
CA GLN A 551 -5.62 -23.68 30.06
C GLN A 551 -5.06 -24.55 31.19
N ASN A 552 -4.96 -25.84 31.01
CA ASN A 552 -4.48 -26.80 32.00
C ASN A 552 -3.02 -27.17 31.85
N ILE A 553 -2.31 -26.58 30.87
CA ILE A 553 -0.89 -26.82 30.61
C ILE A 553 -0.08 -25.58 30.92
N GLY A 554 0.99 -25.72 31.70
CA GLY A 554 2.06 -24.73 31.84
C GLY A 554 3.24 -25.16 31.00
N PHE A 555 3.52 -24.44 29.92
CA PHE A 555 4.60 -24.75 28.98
C PHE A 555 5.76 -23.78 29.14
N VAL A 556 6.97 -24.28 29.36
CA VAL A 556 8.23 -23.51 29.42
C VAL A 556 9.08 -23.91 28.24
N PRO A 557 9.24 -23.02 27.24
CA PRO A 557 10.03 -23.32 26.04
C PRO A 557 11.52 -23.31 26.36
N GLN A 558 12.31 -23.95 25.47
CA GLN A 558 13.77 -24.01 25.54
C GLN A 558 14.41 -22.61 25.65
N LYS A 559 13.91 -21.63 24.92
CA LYS A 559 14.34 -20.23 25.04
C LYS A 559 13.27 -19.43 25.78
N GLY A 560 13.61 -18.88 26.94
CA GLY A 560 12.73 -18.00 27.71
C GLY A 560 12.41 -16.72 26.93
N ILE A 561 11.15 -16.59 26.47
CA ILE A 561 10.65 -15.40 25.77
C ILE A 561 9.91 -14.52 26.75
N LEU A 562 10.33 -13.24 26.82
CA LEU A 562 9.67 -12.22 27.65
C LEU A 562 9.09 -11.14 26.76
N PHE A 563 7.95 -10.61 27.18
CA PHE A 563 7.27 -9.50 26.54
C PHE A 563 7.68 -8.16 27.19
N SER A 564 7.63 -7.08 26.41
CA SER A 564 7.82 -5.74 26.94
C SER A 564 6.73 -5.42 28.00
N GLY A 565 7.14 -4.84 29.10
CA GLY A 565 6.26 -4.55 30.24
C GLY A 565 7.02 -4.58 31.55
N THR A 566 6.43 -5.11 32.60
CA THR A 566 7.09 -5.30 33.92
C THR A 566 7.37 -6.79 34.18
N ILE A 567 8.17 -7.09 35.17
CA ILE A 567 8.40 -8.47 35.63
C ILE A 567 7.07 -9.11 36.07
N ALA A 568 6.27 -8.39 36.88
CA ALA A 568 4.94 -8.85 37.31
C ALA A 568 4.02 -9.14 36.12
N SER A 569 3.98 -8.27 35.10
CA SER A 569 3.15 -8.46 33.93
C SER A 569 3.58 -9.70 33.12
N ASN A 570 4.87 -9.99 33.07
CA ASN A 570 5.39 -11.19 32.41
C ASN A 570 5.02 -12.49 33.15
N ILE A 571 5.00 -12.50 34.49
CA ILE A 571 4.57 -13.65 35.28
C ILE A 571 3.04 -13.82 35.14
N ARG A 572 2.27 -12.73 35.27
CA ARG A 572 0.81 -12.73 35.09
C ARG A 572 0.34 -13.07 33.68
N PHE A 573 1.22 -13.05 32.67
CA PHE A 573 0.85 -13.42 31.31
C PHE A 573 0.28 -14.86 31.25
N GLY A 574 0.76 -15.78 32.11
CA GLY A 574 0.20 -17.14 32.23
C GLY A 574 -1.11 -17.21 33.00
N ALA A 575 -1.37 -16.26 33.92
CA ALA A 575 -2.51 -16.20 34.79
C ALA A 575 -2.89 -14.71 35.04
N PRO A 576 -3.71 -14.09 34.16
CA PRO A 576 -4.03 -12.66 34.25
C PRO A 576 -4.65 -12.25 35.59
N ASP A 577 -5.40 -13.15 36.19
CA ASP A 577 -6.14 -12.94 37.46
C ASP A 577 -5.32 -13.30 38.72
N ALA A 578 -4.04 -13.69 38.56
CA ALA A 578 -3.17 -14.06 39.69
C ALA A 578 -2.96 -12.88 40.64
N SER A 579 -3.12 -13.15 41.95
CA SER A 579 -2.84 -12.17 43.01
C SER A 579 -1.35 -11.83 43.08
N ASP A 580 -1.00 -10.73 43.75
CA ASP A 580 0.42 -10.39 43.97
C ASP A 580 1.15 -11.47 44.78
N GLU A 581 0.45 -12.15 45.65
CA GLU A 581 0.93 -13.26 46.48
C GLU A 581 1.26 -14.48 45.61
N ASP A 582 0.36 -14.79 44.64
CA ASP A 582 0.59 -15.89 43.69
C ASP A 582 1.80 -15.59 42.79
N VAL A 583 1.93 -14.35 42.33
CA VAL A 583 3.10 -13.91 41.53
C VAL A 583 4.39 -14.04 42.31
N LYS A 584 4.42 -13.61 43.57
CA LYS A 584 5.59 -13.73 44.46
C LYS A 584 5.90 -15.19 44.76
N LEU A 585 4.89 -16.00 45.00
CA LEU A 585 5.06 -17.44 45.25
C LEU A 585 5.66 -18.13 44.00
N ALA A 586 5.12 -17.85 42.82
CA ALA A 586 5.62 -18.40 41.57
C ALA A 586 7.08 -18.00 41.29
N ALA A 587 7.41 -16.72 41.57
CA ALA A 587 8.77 -16.21 41.47
C ALA A 587 9.70 -16.91 42.48
N LYS A 588 9.25 -17.15 43.71
CA LYS A 588 10.02 -17.86 44.74
C LYS A 588 10.29 -19.31 44.34
N ILE A 589 9.29 -20.03 43.85
CA ILE A 589 9.45 -21.41 43.36
C ILE A 589 10.46 -21.46 42.21
N ALA A 590 10.38 -20.52 41.28
CA ALA A 590 11.32 -20.40 40.16
C ALA A 590 12.69 -19.84 40.55
N GLN A 591 12.98 -19.61 41.84
CA GLN A 591 14.22 -19.01 42.35
C GLN A 591 14.50 -17.65 41.69
N ALA A 592 13.45 -16.87 41.40
CA ALA A 592 13.57 -15.55 40.74
C ALA A 592 13.55 -14.38 41.74
N SER A 593 13.09 -14.60 42.97
CA SER A 593 12.91 -13.54 43.97
C SER A 593 14.17 -12.72 44.23
N ASP A 594 15.31 -13.40 44.38
CA ASP A 594 16.57 -12.71 44.76
C ASP A 594 16.93 -11.64 43.74
N PHE A 595 17.01 -11.96 42.46
CA PHE A 595 17.36 -10.95 41.46
C PHE A 595 16.24 -9.94 41.17
N ILE A 596 14.98 -10.27 41.50
CA ILE A 596 13.87 -9.32 41.37
C ILE A 596 13.98 -8.27 42.49
N ASP A 597 14.25 -8.71 43.74
CA ASP A 597 14.37 -7.84 44.89
C ASP A 597 15.61 -6.93 44.82
N GLU A 598 16.68 -7.35 44.11
CA GLU A 598 17.86 -6.52 43.84
C GLU A 598 17.58 -5.38 42.84
N LYS A 599 16.46 -5.43 42.10
CA LYS A 599 16.14 -4.36 41.16
C LYS A 599 15.45 -3.19 41.85
N GLU A 600 15.75 -1.96 41.41
CA GLU A 600 15.26 -0.70 41.99
C GLU A 600 13.74 -0.65 42.18
N HIS A 601 12.98 -1.25 41.25
CA HIS A 601 11.51 -1.31 41.29
C HIS A 601 10.95 -2.70 41.54
N GLY A 602 11.78 -3.69 41.95
CA GLY A 602 11.33 -5.05 42.22
C GLY A 602 10.51 -5.66 41.08
N TYR A 603 9.30 -6.12 41.37
CA TYR A 603 8.36 -6.70 40.41
C TYR A 603 7.85 -5.73 39.34
N ASP A 604 7.89 -4.43 39.58
CA ASP A 604 7.49 -3.39 38.63
C ASP A 604 8.64 -2.95 37.72
N SER A 605 9.83 -3.55 37.88
CA SER A 605 10.96 -3.29 37.00
C SER A 605 10.66 -3.60 35.55
N ALA A 606 11.03 -2.67 34.66
CA ALA A 606 10.76 -2.77 33.24
C ALA A 606 11.55 -3.91 32.57
N VAL A 607 10.87 -4.66 31.73
CA VAL A 607 11.39 -5.67 30.82
C VAL A 607 11.35 -5.12 29.40
N ALA A 608 12.52 -5.00 28.76
CA ALA A 608 12.62 -4.57 27.36
C ALA A 608 12.10 -5.67 26.42
N GLN A 609 11.83 -5.28 25.17
CA GLN A 609 11.38 -6.21 24.13
C GLN A 609 12.31 -7.42 24.01
N GLY A 610 11.74 -8.65 24.05
CA GLY A 610 12.51 -9.89 24.03
C GLY A 610 13.41 -10.08 25.28
N GLY A 611 13.22 -9.28 26.35
CA GLY A 611 14.02 -9.37 27.56
C GLY A 611 15.46 -8.93 27.36
N GLY A 612 15.77 -7.97 26.47
CA GLY A 612 17.14 -7.55 26.16
C GLY A 612 17.95 -7.04 27.37
N ASN A 613 17.28 -6.62 28.43
CA ASN A 613 17.87 -6.12 29.71
C ASN A 613 17.89 -7.17 30.82
N VAL A 614 17.67 -8.46 30.50
CA VAL A 614 17.63 -9.57 31.46
C VAL A 614 18.55 -10.69 30.96
N SER A 615 19.32 -11.32 31.86
CA SER A 615 20.22 -12.43 31.49
C SER A 615 19.46 -13.68 31.06
N GLY A 616 20.12 -14.60 30.33
CA GLY A 616 19.52 -15.85 29.87
C GLY A 616 18.88 -16.68 30.98
N GLY A 617 19.61 -16.89 32.09
CA GLY A 617 19.09 -17.61 33.26
C GLY A 617 17.95 -16.89 33.97
N GLN A 618 17.98 -15.54 34.03
CA GLN A 618 16.87 -14.76 34.57
C GLN A 618 15.62 -14.87 33.68
N LYS A 619 15.77 -14.79 32.32
CA LYS A 619 14.64 -15.02 31.39
C LYS A 619 13.99 -16.37 31.63
N GLN A 620 14.82 -17.39 31.79
CA GLN A 620 14.31 -18.77 31.99
C GLN A 620 13.57 -18.89 33.30
N ARG A 621 14.10 -18.35 34.40
CA ARG A 621 13.40 -18.33 35.71
C ARG A 621 12.07 -17.58 35.66
N LEU A 622 11.98 -16.46 34.93
CA LEU A 622 10.72 -15.75 34.74
C LEU A 622 9.74 -16.54 33.86
N ALA A 623 10.19 -17.27 32.85
CA ALA A 623 9.36 -18.15 32.05
C ALA A 623 8.83 -19.34 32.89
N ILE A 624 9.65 -19.91 33.79
CA ILE A 624 9.25 -20.93 34.76
C ILE A 624 8.19 -20.35 35.70
N ALA A 625 8.43 -19.15 36.30
CA ALA A 625 7.48 -18.48 37.17
C ALA A 625 6.13 -18.25 36.48
N ARG A 626 6.12 -17.83 35.19
CA ARG A 626 4.91 -17.66 34.36
C ARG A 626 4.09 -18.95 34.26
N ALA A 627 4.75 -20.08 33.99
CA ALA A 627 4.10 -21.37 33.88
C ALA A 627 3.50 -21.83 35.24
N ILE A 628 4.22 -21.63 36.34
CA ILE A 628 3.81 -22.01 37.70
C ILE A 628 2.65 -21.14 38.19
N ALA A 629 2.66 -19.83 37.92
CA ALA A 629 1.62 -18.89 38.31
C ALA A 629 0.22 -19.31 37.85
N ARG A 630 0.15 -20.06 36.77
CA ARG A 630 -1.09 -20.61 36.20
C ARG A 630 -1.71 -21.74 37.04
N LYS A 631 -0.94 -22.37 37.94
CA LYS A 631 -1.33 -23.55 38.71
C LYS A 631 -1.87 -24.69 37.83
N PRO A 632 -1.16 -25.07 36.77
CA PRO A 632 -1.68 -26.01 35.78
C PRO A 632 -1.66 -27.44 36.29
N LYS A 633 -2.49 -28.33 35.68
CA LYS A 633 -2.46 -29.76 35.98
C LYS A 633 -1.36 -30.51 35.28
N ILE A 634 -0.78 -29.92 34.24
CA ILE A 634 0.33 -30.48 33.48
C ILE A 634 1.40 -29.39 33.31
N LEU A 635 2.63 -29.68 33.67
CA LEU A 635 3.79 -28.81 33.49
C LEU A 635 4.77 -29.44 32.51
N ILE A 636 5.22 -28.64 31.52
CA ILE A 636 6.15 -29.06 30.49
C ILE A 636 7.35 -28.11 30.51
N PHE A 637 8.55 -28.68 30.71
CA PHE A 637 9.83 -28.00 30.68
C PHE A 637 10.65 -28.52 29.48
N ASP A 638 10.68 -27.78 28.38
CA ASP A 638 11.45 -28.14 27.19
C ASP A 638 12.88 -27.59 27.32
N ASP A 639 13.82 -28.45 27.77
CA ASP A 639 15.24 -28.12 28.02
C ASP A 639 15.47 -26.83 28.82
N SER A 640 14.50 -26.52 29.72
CA SER A 640 14.42 -25.22 30.38
C SER A 640 15.46 -25.04 31.49
N PHE A 641 16.07 -26.08 31.94
CA PHE A 641 17.08 -26.07 33.04
C PHE A 641 18.51 -25.92 32.53
N SER A 642 18.77 -26.15 31.24
CA SER A 642 20.12 -26.08 30.65
C SER A 642 20.75 -24.68 30.73
N ALA A 643 19.91 -23.61 30.74
CA ALA A 643 20.35 -22.22 30.87
C ALA A 643 20.58 -21.78 32.31
N LEU A 644 20.32 -22.66 33.31
CA LEU A 644 20.51 -22.36 34.73
C LEU A 644 21.88 -22.92 35.20
N ASP A 645 22.46 -22.27 36.19
CA ASP A 645 23.58 -22.81 36.93
C ASP A 645 23.14 -24.02 37.80
N PHE A 646 24.06 -24.91 38.11
CA PHE A 646 23.75 -26.17 38.80
C PHE A 646 23.02 -25.94 40.16
N LYS A 647 23.42 -24.95 40.94
CA LYS A 647 22.81 -24.65 42.22
C LYS A 647 21.35 -24.18 42.08
N THR A 648 21.09 -23.32 41.10
CA THR A 648 19.75 -22.83 40.80
C THR A 648 18.86 -23.94 40.23
N ASP A 649 19.38 -24.79 39.32
CA ASP A 649 18.65 -25.94 38.78
C ASP A 649 18.15 -26.88 39.91
N VAL A 650 19.05 -27.29 40.82
CA VAL A 650 18.69 -28.13 41.94
C VAL A 650 17.67 -27.48 42.86
N ALA A 651 17.82 -26.17 43.14
CA ALA A 651 16.90 -25.45 44.00
C ALA A 651 15.50 -25.32 43.39
N VAL A 652 15.41 -25.03 42.08
CA VAL A 652 14.12 -24.94 41.36
C VAL A 652 13.42 -26.31 41.36
N ARG A 653 14.12 -27.39 41.04
CA ARG A 653 13.51 -28.73 41.03
C ARG A 653 13.04 -29.16 42.41
N LYS A 654 13.81 -28.88 43.46
CA LYS A 654 13.39 -29.12 44.84
C LYS A 654 12.11 -28.35 45.20
N ALA A 655 12.08 -27.04 44.85
CA ALA A 655 10.91 -26.20 45.12
C ALA A 655 9.67 -26.66 44.33
N LEU A 656 9.86 -27.14 43.07
CA LEU A 656 8.77 -27.73 42.28
C LEU A 656 8.22 -28.97 42.95
N GLY A 657 9.08 -29.91 43.42
CA GLY A 657 8.68 -31.12 44.16
C GLY A 657 7.91 -30.82 45.46
N GLU A 658 8.19 -29.69 46.12
CA GLU A 658 7.51 -29.28 47.37
C GLU A 658 6.13 -28.59 47.14
N HIS A 659 5.99 -27.86 46.00
CA HIS A 659 4.84 -26.98 45.80
C HIS A 659 3.90 -27.40 44.63
N VAL A 660 4.30 -28.38 43.80
CA VAL A 660 3.58 -28.79 42.61
C VAL A 660 3.28 -30.31 42.62
N ASN A 661 2.85 -30.82 43.76
CA ASN A 661 2.67 -32.26 43.97
C ASN A 661 1.45 -32.90 43.25
N ASP A 662 0.52 -32.08 42.76
CA ASP A 662 -0.72 -32.56 42.12
C ASP A 662 -0.67 -32.47 40.60
N SER A 663 0.44 -32.02 40.01
CA SER A 663 0.58 -31.86 38.58
C SER A 663 1.40 -32.99 37.98
N THR A 664 1.12 -33.32 36.71
CA THR A 664 1.97 -34.19 35.89
C THR A 664 3.10 -33.34 35.32
N VAL A 665 4.34 -33.71 35.54
CA VAL A 665 5.51 -32.93 35.15
C VAL A 665 6.29 -33.66 34.04
N PHE A 666 6.52 -32.97 32.94
CA PHE A 666 7.39 -33.39 31.85
C PHE A 666 8.67 -32.57 31.85
N ILE A 667 9.82 -33.22 31.83
CA ILE A 667 11.14 -32.55 31.75
C ILE A 667 11.91 -33.11 30.56
N VAL A 668 12.10 -32.32 29.52
CA VAL A 668 13.11 -32.61 28.51
C VAL A 668 14.46 -32.14 29.04
N ALA A 669 15.43 -33.03 29.09
CA ALA A 669 16.75 -32.70 29.59
C ALA A 669 17.86 -33.22 28.64
N GLN A 670 18.97 -32.49 28.65
CA GLN A 670 20.23 -32.90 28.03
C GLN A 670 21.22 -33.44 29.07
N ARG A 671 20.99 -33.12 30.36
CA ARG A 671 21.89 -33.52 31.47
C ARG A 671 21.22 -34.63 32.28
N VAL A 672 21.97 -35.73 32.49
CA VAL A 672 21.52 -36.84 33.33
C VAL A 672 21.29 -36.41 34.77
N SER A 673 22.15 -35.51 35.32
CA SER A 673 22.01 -34.93 36.64
C SER A 673 20.67 -34.25 36.92
N THR A 674 20.00 -33.74 35.89
CA THR A 674 18.69 -33.10 36.00
C THR A 674 17.56 -34.12 36.21
N ILE A 675 17.72 -35.36 35.80
CA ILE A 675 16.65 -36.37 35.74
C ILE A 675 16.87 -37.58 36.66
N LEU A 676 17.93 -37.62 37.44
CA LEU A 676 18.22 -38.74 38.33
C LEU A 676 17.08 -39.12 39.28
N SER A 677 16.29 -38.12 39.73
CA SER A 677 15.16 -38.27 40.64
C SER A 677 13.81 -38.41 39.95
N ALA A 678 13.76 -38.53 38.63
CA ALA A 678 12.53 -38.67 37.90
C ALA A 678 11.87 -40.04 38.16
N ASP A 679 10.54 -40.05 38.34
CA ASP A 679 9.77 -41.29 38.54
C ASP A 679 9.75 -42.19 37.31
N GLN A 680 9.84 -41.58 36.13
CA GLN A 680 9.93 -42.22 34.83
C GLN A 680 10.89 -41.47 33.92
N ILE A 681 11.81 -42.19 33.30
CA ILE A 681 12.71 -41.64 32.26
C ILE A 681 12.37 -42.36 30.95
N LEU A 682 12.17 -41.58 29.90
CA LEU A 682 12.03 -42.06 28.52
C LEU A 682 13.32 -41.73 27.78
N VAL A 683 13.97 -42.78 27.26
CA VAL A 683 15.17 -42.64 26.43
C VAL A 683 14.73 -42.68 24.99
N LEU A 684 14.91 -41.56 24.28
CA LEU A 684 14.59 -41.45 22.86
C LEU A 684 15.88 -41.63 22.03
N ASP A 685 15.77 -42.45 21.02
CA ASP A 685 16.77 -42.57 19.97
C ASP A 685 16.06 -42.74 18.62
N GLU A 686 16.55 -42.03 17.60
CA GLU A 686 15.99 -42.03 16.23
C GLU A 686 14.44 -41.99 16.18
N GLY A 687 13.79 -41.13 17.01
CA GLY A 687 12.35 -40.99 17.02
C GLY A 687 11.57 -42.07 17.76
N THR A 688 12.21 -43.06 18.38
CA THR A 688 11.58 -44.16 19.11
C THR A 688 11.97 -44.18 20.59
N ILE A 689 11.16 -44.81 21.47
CA ILE A 689 11.53 -45.04 22.87
C ILE A 689 12.31 -46.32 22.95
N VAL A 690 13.61 -46.23 23.18
CA VAL A 690 14.52 -47.38 23.33
C VAL A 690 14.65 -47.85 24.79
N GLY A 691 14.33 -46.98 25.76
CA GLY A 691 14.34 -47.31 27.18
C GLY A 691 13.26 -46.56 27.96
N LYS A 692 12.67 -47.25 28.95
CA LYS A 692 11.65 -46.68 29.84
C LYS A 692 11.78 -47.27 31.24
N GLY A 693 11.96 -46.44 32.25
CA GLY A 693 12.08 -46.84 33.64
C GLY A 693 12.66 -45.74 34.53
N THR A 694 13.08 -46.12 35.73
CA THR A 694 13.84 -45.24 36.63
C THR A 694 15.31 -45.20 36.26
N HIS A 695 16.08 -44.25 36.79
CA HIS A 695 17.52 -44.17 36.58
C HIS A 695 18.21 -45.53 36.88
N LYS A 696 17.87 -46.17 38.01
CA LYS A 696 18.48 -47.45 38.42
C LYS A 696 18.16 -48.61 37.46
N GLU A 697 16.92 -48.69 36.98
CA GLU A 697 16.48 -49.70 36.01
C GLU A 697 17.16 -49.49 34.67
N LEU A 698 17.20 -48.24 34.17
CA LEU A 698 17.80 -47.94 32.86
C LEU A 698 19.30 -48.13 32.84
N MET A 699 20.00 -47.88 33.92
CA MET A 699 21.46 -48.20 34.03
C MET A 699 21.75 -49.69 33.88
N GLN A 700 20.76 -50.57 34.13
CA GLN A 700 20.90 -52.03 33.99
C GLN A 700 20.33 -52.53 32.67
N THR A 701 19.30 -51.90 32.12
CA THR A 701 18.51 -52.46 31.00
C THR A 701 18.65 -51.70 29.68
N CYS A 702 19.17 -50.50 29.68
CA CYS A 702 19.25 -49.66 28.47
C CYS A 702 20.69 -49.20 28.21
N GLU A 703 21.28 -49.72 27.14
CA GLU A 703 22.66 -49.43 26.75
C GLU A 703 22.85 -47.93 26.40
N GLU A 704 21.91 -47.36 25.63
CA GLU A 704 21.93 -45.95 25.20
C GLU A 704 21.92 -45.03 26.41
N TYR A 705 21.08 -45.34 27.42
CA TYR A 705 21.04 -44.54 28.65
C TYR A 705 22.35 -44.61 29.42
N ARG A 706 22.91 -45.81 29.53
CA ARG A 706 24.19 -46.05 30.23
C ARG A 706 25.31 -45.26 29.58
N GLN A 707 25.43 -45.29 28.26
CA GLN A 707 26.43 -44.56 27.51
C GLN A 707 26.27 -43.03 27.73
N ILE A 708 25.02 -42.48 27.70
CA ILE A 708 24.77 -41.08 28.01
C ILE A 708 25.20 -40.78 29.46
N ALA A 709 24.84 -41.61 30.40
CA ALA A 709 25.18 -41.41 31.82
C ALA A 709 26.68 -41.44 32.08
N GLU A 710 27.39 -42.41 31.52
CA GLU A 710 28.85 -42.58 31.63
C GLU A 710 29.62 -41.45 30.94
N SER A 711 29.07 -40.87 29.90
CA SER A 711 29.66 -39.68 29.24
C SER A 711 29.57 -38.41 30.05
N GLN A 712 28.61 -38.29 31.00
CA GLN A 712 28.28 -37.08 31.73
C GLN A 712 28.60 -37.13 33.23
N LEU A 713 28.63 -38.29 33.80
CA LEU A 713 28.84 -38.52 35.24
C LEU A 713 30.16 -39.26 35.51
N SER A 714 30.86 -38.86 36.53
CA SER A 714 32.01 -39.61 37.00
C SER A 714 31.61 -40.97 37.59
N PRO A 715 32.51 -41.96 37.61
CA PRO A 715 32.22 -43.26 38.22
C PRO A 715 31.73 -43.16 39.68
N SER A 716 32.26 -42.22 40.44
CA SER A 716 31.81 -41.96 41.82
C SER A 716 30.40 -41.39 41.91
N GLU A 717 29.98 -40.51 40.98
CA GLU A 717 28.63 -40.00 40.91
C GLU A 717 27.65 -41.05 40.46
N ILE A 718 28.02 -41.91 39.54
CA ILE A 718 27.22 -43.09 39.14
C ILE A 718 27.01 -44.02 40.32
N ALA A 719 28.07 -44.38 41.04
CA ALA A 719 27.97 -45.23 42.23
C ALA A 719 27.07 -44.63 43.31
N ALA A 720 27.21 -43.31 43.57
CA ALA A 720 26.37 -42.61 44.51
C ALA A 720 24.91 -42.58 44.08
N SER A 721 24.61 -42.39 42.79
CA SER A 721 23.24 -42.37 42.26
C SER A 721 22.54 -43.73 42.29
N LEU A 722 23.29 -44.78 42.19
CA LEU A 722 22.82 -46.17 42.33
C LEU A 722 22.68 -46.63 43.79
N GLY A 723 23.26 -45.86 44.76
CA GLY A 723 23.27 -46.20 46.16
C GLY A 723 24.28 -47.32 46.52
N THR A 724 25.28 -47.56 45.68
CA THR A 724 26.38 -48.44 45.92
C THR A 724 27.57 -47.66 46.48
N THR A 725 28.18 -48.12 47.54
CA THR A 725 29.39 -47.48 48.07
C THR A 725 30.56 -47.76 47.12
N PRO A 726 31.56 -46.86 47.03
CA PRO A 726 32.75 -47.08 46.18
C PRO A 726 33.51 -48.35 46.46
N GLU A 727 33.35 -48.89 47.66
CA GLU A 727 33.98 -50.16 48.09
C GLU A 727 33.33 -51.45 47.49
N GLU A 728 32.00 -51.41 47.25
CA GLU A 728 31.27 -52.54 46.65
C GLU A 728 31.55 -52.71 45.13
N LYS A 729 31.87 -51.59 44.43
CA LYS A 729 32.25 -51.69 43.02
C LYS A 729 33.65 -52.28 42.80
N ALA A 730 34.58 -52.05 43.72
CA ALA A 730 35.90 -52.60 43.70
C ALA A 730 35.86 -54.11 43.93
N LEU A 731 34.87 -54.62 44.63
CA LEU A 731 34.69 -56.08 44.87
C LEU A 731 34.04 -56.77 43.67
N GLY A 732 33.18 -56.10 42.92
CA GLY A 732 32.56 -56.70 41.70
C GLY A 732 33.47 -56.71 40.48
N GLU A 733 34.42 -55.75 40.36
CA GLU A 733 35.44 -55.74 39.31
C GLU A 733 36.60 -56.74 39.59
N ALA A 734 36.84 -57.16 40.85
CA ALA A 734 37.81 -58.12 41.20
C ALA A 734 37.42 -59.58 40.86
N ASP A 735 36.15 -59.88 40.68
CA ASP A 735 35.60 -61.21 40.36
C ASP A 735 35.57 -61.52 38.85
N LEU A 736 35.88 -60.51 38.00
CA LEU A 736 35.93 -60.68 36.54
C LEU A 736 37.34 -60.71 35.92
N THR A 737 38.44 -60.61 36.77
CA THR A 737 39.82 -60.56 36.30
C THR A 737 40.67 -61.77 36.57
N ASP A 738 40.05 -62.92 36.89
CA ASP A 738 40.83 -64.17 37.16
C ASP A 738 40.60 -65.32 36.14
N THR A 739 40.57 -64.99 34.87
CA THR A 739 40.75 -65.93 33.78
C THR A 739 41.43 -65.25 32.60
N ASP A 740 42.73 -65.37 32.50
CA ASP A 740 43.65 -65.43 31.37
C ASP A 740 44.95 -64.64 31.62
N LEU A 741 45.76 -65.18 32.50
CA LEU A 741 47.21 -65.04 32.42
C LEU A 741 47.71 -66.12 31.49
N ILE A 742 48.46 -65.83 30.44
CA ILE A 742 49.74 -66.46 30.03
C ILE A 742 50.14 -66.01 28.61
N LYS A 743 51.38 -65.47 28.57
CA LYS A 743 52.32 -65.36 27.43
C LYS A 743 52.22 -64.11 26.55
N ASP A 744 53.27 -63.52 26.15
CA ASP A 744 54.73 -63.63 26.39
C ASP A 744 55.40 -62.43 25.65
N GLU A 745 56.52 -62.03 26.24
CA GLU A 745 57.76 -61.49 25.66
C GLU A 745 57.77 -60.33 24.64
N SER A 746 58.38 -59.31 25.12
CA SER A 746 59.67 -58.71 24.72
C SER A 746 59.80 -57.88 23.47
N VAL A 747 60.55 -56.87 23.70
CA VAL A 747 61.62 -56.24 22.92
C VAL A 747 61.37 -54.82 22.37
N ASP A 748 62.05 -53.95 23.04
CA ASP A 748 63.00 -52.89 22.65
C ASP A 748 62.59 -51.60 21.94
N THR A 749 62.88 -50.60 22.72
CA THR A 749 63.74 -49.43 22.49
C THR A 749 63.60 -48.56 21.20
N ASP A 750 63.64 -47.34 21.55
CA ASP A 750 64.34 -46.18 20.94
C ASP A 750 63.77 -45.53 19.67
N SER A 751 63.49 -44.33 19.80
CA SER A 751 64.20 -43.13 19.36
C SER A 751 63.32 -42.06 18.83
N GLU A 752 63.47 -40.95 19.47
CA GLU A 752 63.82 -39.63 18.99
C GLU A 752 63.04 -38.96 17.85
N ARG A 753 62.53 -37.80 18.24
CA ARG A 753 62.69 -36.47 17.64
C ARG A 753 62.07 -36.10 16.30
N GLN A 754 61.37 -34.96 16.44
CA GLN A 754 61.38 -33.78 15.53
C GLN A 754 60.66 -33.93 14.17
N VAL A 755 59.61 -33.16 13.90
CA VAL A 755 59.58 -31.74 13.54
C VAL A 755 58.18 -31.18 13.80
#